data_5d0d8ebd00fdc226b3dc5a55e8708a4d
#
_entry.id   5d0d8ebd00fdc226b3dc5a55e8708a4d
#
_cell.length_a   1.000
_cell.length_b   1.000
_cell.length_c   1.000
_cell.angle_alpha   90.00
_cell.angle_beta   90.00
_cell.angle_gamma   90.00
#
_symmetry.space_group_name_H-M   'P 1'
#
loop_
_entity.id
_entity.type
_entity.pdbx_description
1 polymer ?
#
loop_
_entity_poly.entity_id
_entity_poly.type
_entity_poly.pdbx_seq_one_letter_code
_entity_poly.pdbx_strand_id
1 'polypeptide(L)'
;AKKELPASARPEILFEDWSSGTYNGWTATGTAFGGGPQEAAKLPSYMGQINAGTKYVVNSHQTRNGEDVVKADVHVGTLTSPAFTITRRHINLRMGGGSHKDKTCINLLVDGRVVRSLTGKDSNAMQWQTFSVAEYEGQKAVIQVVDQHSGGWGQISLGEVVFSDVASTFVPLEEAQDNGTFCVEVIGGADKHEVTNERGAVAKTLDLGPGESKEVTFVIAWHFPNCASSLPAKKHWYAKRWKDAKAVADELISRWKTLQATTRAWNKTWYDSTLPYWFLDRTFVNTSILATTTCFRLGDGRYWFWEGVGCCAGTCTHVWGYAQAIGRVFPEVEKYLRKEIDFGMAFRKDSGGIDYRAEFHQTVAVDGQASCILRAYREHQMSKDDSFLKSVWPQIKGAMKNLTDRDPNKDGILDGAQYNTLDTAWFGEISWISSLYIAALRACEAMALEMGEPAYAKECGEIARLGSDRLVKNLFNGEYFIHKVDPKHPEANNTNNGCHIDQIYGQSWAHQVELPRVVPSSQAKTAMKSLFKYSFFEDIWEYRRRSRHIMGGRWYAAPKEPGLIMTTFPKGGDDQALGKGADAWAGMYFNECMSGFEYQAANCMISEGLVNEGLTVVRAIHERYSASKRNPYNEIECSDHYGRAMASYGAYVSLTGFYCHGPKGIMKFNPKVGGSKHRFPFINQEGWGTWTKEGEVEKTDFAWKKGRLE
;
A
#
# COMPACT_ATOMS: atom_id res chain seq x y z
N ALA A 1 24.65 23.90 4.98
CA ALA A 1 25.08 24.62 6.18
C ALA A 1 25.04 23.66 7.36
N LYS A 2 26.20 23.39 7.98
CA LYS A 2 26.26 22.60 9.23
C LYS A 2 25.41 23.29 10.28
N LYS A 3 24.28 22.71 10.69
CA LYS A 3 23.63 23.06 11.93
C LYS A 3 24.33 22.30 13.06
N GLU A 4 25.41 22.85 13.56
CA GLU A 4 26.00 22.41 14.84
C GLU A 4 25.09 22.87 15.98
N LEU A 5 24.97 22.03 17.03
CA LEU A 5 24.37 22.50 18.29
C LEU A 5 25.13 23.77 18.71
N PRO A 6 24.43 24.84 19.10
CA PRO A 6 25.11 26.00 19.60
C PRO A 6 26.01 25.59 20.77
N ALA A 7 27.29 25.92 20.72
CA ALA A 7 28.28 25.58 21.76
C ALA A 7 27.90 26.16 23.14
N SER A 8 26.80 26.89 23.23
CA SER A 8 26.27 27.58 24.42
C SER A 8 24.81 27.21 24.74
N ALA A 9 24.31 26.05 24.33
CA ALA A 9 22.95 25.63 24.71
C ALA A 9 22.85 25.42 26.22
N ARG A 10 21.94 26.14 26.86
CA ARG A 10 21.61 25.97 28.29
C ARG A 10 20.87 24.65 28.51
N PRO A 11 20.94 24.01 29.71
CA PRO A 11 20.17 22.80 30.01
C PRO A 11 18.69 22.99 29.72
N GLU A 12 18.05 21.93 29.20
CA GLU A 12 16.60 21.91 28.97
C GLU A 12 15.84 21.98 30.31
N ILE A 13 14.63 22.54 30.25
CA ILE A 13 13.71 22.59 31.38
C ILE A 13 12.45 21.85 31.00
N LEU A 14 12.18 20.71 31.67
CA LEU A 14 10.88 20.06 31.57
C LEU A 14 9.85 20.94 32.27
N PHE A 15 8.95 21.53 31.48
CA PHE A 15 7.89 22.39 32.00
C PHE A 15 6.68 21.59 32.43
N GLU A 16 6.29 20.59 31.65
CA GLU A 16 5.17 19.69 31.96
C GLU A 16 5.32 18.35 31.23
N ASP A 17 5.01 17.25 31.94
CA ASP A 17 4.96 15.88 31.39
C ASP A 17 3.72 15.10 31.85
N TRP A 18 2.84 15.78 32.59
CA TRP A 18 1.60 15.23 33.16
C TRP A 18 1.80 14.06 34.12
N SER A 19 3.02 13.81 34.59
CA SER A 19 3.36 12.65 35.47
C SER A 19 2.56 12.65 36.77
N SER A 20 2.09 13.80 37.25
CA SER A 20 1.21 13.91 38.42
C SER A 20 -0.18 13.28 38.23
N GLY A 21 -0.62 13.01 36.98
CA GLY A 21 -1.99 12.58 36.65
C GLY A 21 -3.05 13.65 36.90
N THR A 22 -2.63 14.91 37.10
CA THR A 22 -3.52 16.07 37.32
C THR A 22 -3.11 17.23 36.43
N TYR A 23 -3.96 18.24 36.30
CA TYR A 23 -3.63 19.45 35.54
C TYR A 23 -2.66 20.43 36.25
N ASN A 24 -2.25 20.13 37.47
CA ASN A 24 -1.16 20.80 38.20
C ASN A 24 -1.08 22.32 38.02
N GLY A 25 -2.20 23.02 38.32
CA GLY A 25 -2.31 24.47 38.16
C GLY A 25 -2.73 25.02 36.79
N TRP A 26 -2.88 24.15 35.80
CA TRP A 26 -3.52 24.52 34.56
C TRP A 26 -5.03 24.67 34.74
N THR A 27 -5.62 25.63 34.08
CA THR A 27 -7.06 25.97 34.19
C THR A 27 -7.81 25.55 32.95
N ALA A 28 -8.78 24.62 33.12
CA ALA A 28 -9.68 24.17 32.05
C ALA A 28 -10.96 25.01 31.99
N THR A 29 -11.45 25.26 30.77
CA THR A 29 -12.78 25.86 30.53
C THR A 29 -13.55 24.95 29.54
N GLY A 30 -14.88 25.05 29.56
CA GLY A 30 -15.72 24.20 28.71
C GLY A 30 -15.70 22.74 29.15
N THR A 31 -15.97 21.82 28.20
CA THR A 31 -16.11 20.39 28.51
C THR A 31 -15.04 19.51 27.87
N ALA A 32 -14.20 20.05 26.97
CA ALA A 32 -13.26 19.25 26.16
C ALA A 32 -12.20 18.52 26.99
N PHE A 33 -11.65 19.16 28.03
CA PHE A 33 -10.47 18.62 28.77
C PHE A 33 -10.82 17.82 30.02
N GLY A 34 -12.09 17.79 30.48
CA GLY A 34 -12.49 17.03 31.67
C GLY A 34 -11.77 17.44 32.95
N GLY A 35 -11.59 16.49 33.85
CA GLY A 35 -11.03 16.73 35.20
C GLY A 35 -9.53 16.51 35.31
N GLY A 36 -8.84 16.06 34.28
CA GLY A 36 -7.40 15.78 34.29
C GLY A 36 -6.89 15.10 33.01
N PRO A 37 -5.57 14.94 32.88
CA PRO A 37 -4.96 14.22 31.77
C PRO A 37 -5.35 12.74 31.81
N GLN A 38 -5.34 12.08 30.67
CA GLN A 38 -5.71 10.67 30.53
C GLN A 38 -4.47 9.79 30.49
N GLU A 39 -4.59 8.53 30.96
CA GLU A 39 -3.55 7.54 30.74
C GLU A 39 -3.50 7.19 29.25
N ALA A 40 -2.34 7.37 28.61
CA ALA A 40 -2.15 7.13 27.17
C ALA A 40 -2.56 5.70 26.75
N ALA A 41 -2.30 4.71 27.62
CA ALA A 41 -2.66 3.30 27.38
C ALA A 41 -4.17 3.01 27.49
N LYS A 42 -4.96 3.95 28.02
CA LYS A 42 -6.42 3.80 28.18
C LYS A 42 -7.24 4.60 27.16
N LEU A 43 -6.57 5.31 26.27
CA LEU A 43 -7.27 5.98 25.18
C LEU A 43 -7.96 4.95 24.27
N PRO A 44 -9.08 5.33 23.61
CA PRO A 44 -9.82 4.43 22.75
C PRO A 44 -8.93 3.80 21.66
N SER A 45 -9.10 2.50 21.40
CA SER A 45 -8.26 1.74 20.47
C SER A 45 -8.29 2.28 19.04
N TYR A 46 -9.38 2.92 18.62
CA TYR A 46 -9.48 3.56 17.31
C TYR A 46 -8.54 4.75 17.13
N MET A 47 -8.02 5.35 18.20
CA MET A 47 -7.00 6.40 18.10
C MET A 47 -5.63 5.89 17.66
N GLY A 48 -5.43 4.56 17.68
CA GLY A 48 -4.18 3.94 17.27
C GLY A 48 -3.00 4.28 18.20
N GLN A 49 -1.79 4.25 17.66
CA GLN A 49 -0.59 4.63 18.41
C GLN A 49 -0.45 6.15 18.46
N ILE A 50 -0.70 6.72 19.64
CA ILE A 50 -0.66 8.16 19.84
C ILE A 50 0.76 8.72 20.04
N ASN A 51 1.78 7.88 20.29
CA ASN A 51 3.17 8.27 20.54
C ASN A 51 3.31 9.37 21.61
N ALA A 52 2.59 9.22 22.71
CA ALA A 52 2.55 10.23 23.78
C ALA A 52 3.92 10.56 24.39
N GLY A 53 4.82 9.58 24.48
CA GLY A 53 6.12 9.70 25.13
C GLY A 53 6.05 9.71 26.67
N THR A 54 4.86 9.86 27.23
CA THR A 54 4.55 9.97 28.66
C THR A 54 3.43 8.99 29.05
N LYS A 55 3.31 8.71 30.34
CA LYS A 55 2.23 7.85 30.88
C LYS A 55 0.86 8.54 30.74
N TYR A 56 0.80 9.83 30.95
CA TYR A 56 -0.41 10.64 30.84
C TYR A 56 -0.29 11.64 29.72
N VAL A 57 -1.42 12.03 29.15
CA VAL A 57 -1.52 12.96 28.04
C VAL A 57 -2.79 13.82 28.18
N VAL A 58 -2.70 15.08 27.85
CA VAL A 58 -3.89 15.90 27.60
C VAL A 58 -4.51 15.46 26.29
N ASN A 59 -5.80 15.20 26.29
CA ASN A 59 -6.56 14.85 25.11
C ASN A 59 -7.98 15.38 25.22
N SER A 60 -8.42 16.17 24.26
CA SER A 60 -9.76 16.76 24.25
C SER A 60 -10.82 15.83 23.67
N HIS A 61 -10.38 14.78 22.95
CA HIS A 61 -11.27 13.69 22.47
C HIS A 61 -11.59 12.75 23.61
N GLN A 62 -12.66 13.01 24.33
CA GLN A 62 -13.03 12.22 25.48
C GLN A 62 -14.38 11.54 25.27
N THR A 63 -14.37 10.21 25.23
CA THR A 63 -15.57 9.42 25.35
C THR A 63 -16.04 9.38 26.80
N ARG A 64 -16.76 10.42 27.20
CA ARG A 64 -17.40 10.49 28.51
C ARG A 64 -18.72 9.76 28.46
N ASN A 65 -19.02 8.93 29.42
CA ASN A 65 -20.29 8.20 29.51
C ASN A 65 -20.55 7.24 28.34
N GLY A 66 -19.49 6.70 27.69
CA GLY A 66 -19.61 5.76 26.58
C GLY A 66 -20.02 6.40 25.25
N GLU A 67 -19.78 7.67 25.04
CA GLU A 67 -19.99 8.37 23.77
C GLU A 67 -19.14 7.74 22.66
N ASP A 68 -19.71 7.70 21.44
CA ASP A 68 -18.98 7.27 20.25
C ASP A 68 -17.99 8.33 19.75
N VAL A 69 -17.17 7.98 18.77
CA VAL A 69 -16.17 8.86 18.13
C VAL A 69 -16.76 10.21 17.71
N VAL A 70 -17.94 10.23 17.11
CA VAL A 70 -18.54 11.45 16.59
C VAL A 70 -19.00 12.36 17.73
N LYS A 71 -19.50 11.78 18.80
CA LYS A 71 -19.94 12.54 19.98
C LYS A 71 -18.78 13.02 20.84
N ALA A 72 -17.64 12.32 20.79
CA ALA A 72 -16.44 12.76 21.51
C ALA A 72 -15.85 14.07 20.96
N ASP A 73 -16.02 14.36 19.67
CA ASP A 73 -15.56 15.60 19.03
C ASP A 73 -16.49 16.80 19.25
N VAL A 74 -17.68 16.65 19.88
CA VAL A 74 -18.57 17.79 20.14
C VAL A 74 -18.17 18.62 21.36
N HIS A 75 -17.28 18.09 22.19
CA HIS A 75 -16.79 18.80 23.37
C HIS A 75 -15.83 19.91 23.00
N VAL A 76 -16.07 21.11 23.47
CA VAL A 76 -15.22 22.29 23.23
C VAL A 76 -14.72 22.90 24.55
N GLY A 77 -13.56 23.56 24.50
CA GLY A 77 -12.99 24.20 25.67
C GLY A 77 -11.55 24.67 25.45
N THR A 78 -10.94 25.19 26.52
CA THR A 78 -9.53 25.53 26.56
C THR A 78 -8.86 24.98 27.80
N LEU A 79 -7.53 24.74 27.73
CA LEU A 79 -6.70 24.42 28.88
C LEU A 79 -5.49 25.38 28.90
N THR A 80 -5.38 26.20 29.91
CA THR A 80 -4.37 27.26 29.99
C THR A 80 -3.39 27.02 31.12
N SER A 81 -2.08 27.11 30.84
CA SER A 81 -1.00 26.90 31.80
C SER A 81 -0.94 28.01 32.87
N PRO A 82 -0.30 27.74 34.00
CA PRO A 82 0.23 28.81 34.87
C PRO A 82 1.12 29.74 34.04
N ALA A 83 1.18 31.01 34.47
CA ALA A 83 2.10 31.97 33.84
C ALA A 83 3.55 31.61 34.17
N PHE A 84 4.41 31.67 33.15
CA PHE A 84 5.84 31.42 33.27
C PHE A 84 6.66 32.53 32.59
N THR A 85 7.94 32.64 32.92
CA THR A 85 8.87 33.50 32.21
C THR A 85 9.58 32.70 31.12
N ILE A 86 9.62 33.20 29.90
CA ILE A 86 10.36 32.59 28.79
C ILE A 86 11.86 32.70 29.07
N THR A 87 12.54 31.58 29.25
CA THR A 87 13.96 31.53 29.63
C THR A 87 14.82 30.76 28.64
N ARG A 88 14.25 30.31 27.54
CA ARG A 88 14.91 29.55 26.47
C ARG A 88 14.44 30.06 25.12
N ARG A 89 15.20 29.77 24.08
CA ARG A 89 14.93 30.21 22.70
C ARG A 89 13.75 29.49 22.05
N HIS A 90 13.41 28.28 22.56
CA HIS A 90 12.37 27.42 22.01
C HIS A 90 11.50 26.86 23.12
N ILE A 91 10.22 26.65 22.80
CA ILE A 91 9.30 25.83 23.56
C ILE A 91 8.92 24.64 22.66
N ASN A 92 9.38 23.46 23.02
CA ASN A 92 9.14 22.22 22.31
C ASN A 92 7.89 21.56 22.88
N LEU A 93 6.97 21.16 22.01
CA LEU A 93 5.67 20.58 22.34
C LEU A 93 5.50 19.26 21.61
N ARG A 94 5.13 18.21 22.33
CA ARG A 94 4.71 16.96 21.72
C ARG A 94 3.19 16.99 21.57
N MET A 95 2.68 17.11 20.33
CA MET A 95 1.26 17.35 20.08
C MET A 95 0.72 16.57 18.87
N GLY A 96 -0.58 16.34 18.86
CA GLY A 96 -1.35 15.73 17.77
C GLY A 96 -2.78 16.26 17.75
N GLY A 97 -3.61 15.83 16.79
CA GLY A 97 -5.01 16.23 16.67
C GLY A 97 -5.34 16.93 15.37
N GLY A 98 -6.43 17.69 15.36
CA GLY A 98 -6.97 18.34 14.18
C GLY A 98 -6.13 19.49 13.64
N SER A 99 -6.27 19.77 12.34
CA SER A 99 -5.55 20.82 11.62
C SER A 99 -6.32 22.15 11.53
N HIS A 100 -7.42 22.31 12.27
CA HIS A 100 -8.28 23.48 12.18
C HIS A 100 -7.63 24.70 12.82
N LYS A 101 -7.16 25.62 11.98
CA LYS A 101 -6.52 26.85 12.41
C LYS A 101 -7.44 27.64 13.35
N ASP A 102 -6.87 28.11 14.46
CA ASP A 102 -7.55 28.89 15.50
C ASP A 102 -8.66 28.16 16.27
N LYS A 103 -8.93 26.87 15.94
CA LYS A 103 -9.98 26.06 16.58
C LYS A 103 -9.44 24.81 17.27
N THR A 104 -8.53 24.04 16.63
CA THR A 104 -7.80 22.94 17.26
C THR A 104 -6.31 23.29 17.22
N CYS A 105 -5.84 23.99 18.23
CA CYS A 105 -4.49 24.54 18.23
C CYS A 105 -3.91 24.68 19.65
N ILE A 106 -2.59 24.88 19.70
CA ILE A 106 -1.89 25.28 20.92
C ILE A 106 -1.31 26.68 20.66
N ASN A 107 -1.65 27.62 21.52
CA ASN A 107 -1.24 29.00 21.43
C ASN A 107 -0.22 29.33 22.52
N LEU A 108 0.75 30.18 22.20
CA LEU A 108 1.57 30.90 23.16
C LEU A 108 1.05 32.32 23.23
N LEU A 109 0.69 32.76 24.43
CA LEU A 109 0.24 34.12 24.68
C LEU A 109 1.32 34.89 25.50
N VAL A 110 1.69 36.08 25.02
CA VAL A 110 2.53 37.05 25.73
C VAL A 110 1.68 38.31 25.92
N ASP A 111 1.61 38.81 27.14
CA ASP A 111 0.74 39.97 27.51
C ASP A 111 -0.71 39.79 27.01
N GLY A 112 -1.25 38.59 27.10
CA GLY A 112 -2.60 38.25 26.70
C GLY A 112 -2.85 38.17 25.17
N ARG A 113 -1.80 38.30 24.34
CA ARG A 113 -1.91 38.23 22.87
C ARG A 113 -1.28 36.94 22.36
N VAL A 114 -1.94 36.27 21.43
CA VAL A 114 -1.38 35.10 20.75
C VAL A 114 -0.21 35.54 19.87
N VAL A 115 1.01 35.10 20.22
CA VAL A 115 2.23 35.41 19.47
C VAL A 115 2.71 34.23 18.63
N ARG A 116 2.34 33.01 19.00
CA ARG A 116 2.61 31.77 18.25
C ARG A 116 1.39 30.85 18.35
N SER A 117 1.15 30.08 17.28
CA SER A 117 0.10 29.06 17.24
C SER A 117 0.56 27.88 16.44
N LEU A 118 0.23 26.66 16.89
CA LEU A 118 0.48 25.39 16.22
C LEU A 118 -0.81 24.58 16.18
N THR A 119 -1.08 23.89 15.06
CA THR A 119 -2.20 22.96 14.92
C THR A 119 -1.68 21.53 14.83
N GLY A 120 -2.53 20.53 15.04
CA GLY A 120 -2.29 19.15 14.63
C GLY A 120 -2.24 19.02 13.10
N LYS A 121 -2.18 17.76 12.63
CA LYS A 121 -2.10 17.43 11.19
C LYS A 121 -3.14 16.38 10.81
N ASP A 122 -4.32 16.42 11.44
CA ASP A 122 -5.36 15.39 11.35
C ASP A 122 -4.79 14.00 11.65
N SER A 123 -4.04 13.92 12.74
CA SER A 123 -3.36 12.72 13.19
C SER A 123 -3.37 12.62 14.71
N ASN A 124 -3.72 11.44 15.22
CA ASN A 124 -3.62 11.12 16.65
C ASN A 124 -2.17 10.89 17.08
N ALA A 125 -1.29 10.47 16.14
CA ALA A 125 0.12 10.28 16.42
C ALA A 125 0.80 11.61 16.71
N MET A 126 1.16 11.82 17.97
CA MET A 126 1.81 13.06 18.42
C MET A 126 3.22 13.17 17.88
N GLN A 127 3.57 14.35 17.43
CA GLN A 127 4.88 14.72 16.93
C GLN A 127 5.42 15.92 17.69
N TRP A 128 6.73 16.04 17.77
CA TRP A 128 7.37 17.23 18.27
C TRP A 128 7.16 18.41 17.32
N GLN A 129 6.73 19.53 17.88
CA GLN A 129 6.66 20.84 17.22
C GLN A 129 7.30 21.90 18.13
N THR A 130 7.67 23.03 17.57
CA THR A 130 8.47 24.04 18.27
C THR A 130 7.92 25.43 18.05
N PHE A 131 7.71 26.16 19.13
CA PHE A 131 7.64 27.61 19.09
C PHE A 131 9.05 28.24 19.16
N SER A 132 9.44 28.99 18.15
CA SER A 132 10.61 29.88 18.23
C SER A 132 10.21 31.15 19.00
N VAL A 133 10.86 31.38 20.12
CA VAL A 133 10.46 32.41 21.10
C VAL A 133 11.62 33.29 21.60
N ALA A 134 12.77 33.23 20.92
CA ALA A 134 13.97 33.97 21.32
C ALA A 134 13.73 35.47 21.51
N GLU A 135 12.86 36.09 20.70
CA GLU A 135 12.50 37.51 20.79
C GLU A 135 11.61 37.87 21.98
N TYR A 136 11.05 36.87 22.68
CA TYR A 136 10.21 37.03 23.87
C TYR A 136 10.94 36.61 25.16
N GLU A 137 12.24 36.29 25.09
CA GLU A 137 13.00 35.87 26.27
C GLU A 137 12.92 36.95 27.36
N GLY A 138 12.66 36.54 28.61
CA GLY A 138 12.43 37.39 29.74
C GLY A 138 10.98 37.86 29.95
N GLN A 139 10.11 37.68 28.98
CA GLN A 139 8.69 38.09 29.09
C GLN A 139 7.85 36.98 29.75
N LYS A 140 6.73 37.36 30.36
CA LYS A 140 5.74 36.44 30.91
C LYS A 140 4.83 35.90 29.80
N ALA A 141 4.57 34.63 29.84
CA ALA A 141 3.73 33.95 28.87
C ALA A 141 2.84 32.86 29.49
N VAL A 142 1.83 32.42 28.76
CA VAL A 142 1.03 31.22 29.05
C VAL A 142 0.90 30.38 27.78
N ILE A 143 0.82 29.06 27.94
CA ILE A 143 0.44 28.16 26.88
C ILE A 143 -1.05 27.87 27.00
N GLN A 144 -1.79 27.96 25.90
CA GLN A 144 -3.22 27.65 25.86
C GLN A 144 -3.51 26.59 24.79
N VAL A 145 -4.00 25.45 25.24
CA VAL A 145 -4.54 24.42 24.36
C VAL A 145 -5.99 24.75 24.06
N VAL A 146 -6.34 24.82 22.79
CA VAL A 146 -7.67 25.23 22.32
C VAL A 146 -8.33 24.12 21.54
N ASP A 147 -9.55 23.79 21.92
CA ASP A 147 -10.46 22.96 21.15
C ASP A 147 -11.82 23.68 21.06
N GLN A 148 -12.09 24.23 19.89
CA GLN A 148 -13.32 24.99 19.58
C GLN A 148 -13.96 24.46 18.29
N HIS A 149 -13.68 23.19 17.91
CA HIS A 149 -14.24 22.56 16.73
C HIS A 149 -15.02 21.31 17.12
N SER A 150 -16.31 21.27 16.84
CA SER A 150 -17.23 20.18 17.20
C SER A 150 -17.50 19.19 16.06
N GLY A 151 -16.71 19.22 14.98
CA GLY A 151 -16.83 18.31 13.83
C GLY A 151 -15.66 17.35 13.74
N GLY A 152 -15.53 16.64 12.65
CA GLY A 152 -14.44 15.68 12.43
C GLY A 152 -13.07 16.29 12.67
N TRP A 153 -12.20 15.56 13.38
CA TRP A 153 -10.91 16.06 13.92
C TRP A 153 -11.06 17.26 14.90
N GLY A 154 -12.22 17.42 15.53
CA GLY A 154 -12.48 18.36 16.62
C GLY A 154 -11.80 17.90 17.91
N GLN A 155 -10.47 17.77 17.90
CA GLN A 155 -9.69 17.32 19.05
C GLN A 155 -8.23 17.78 18.96
N ILE A 156 -7.58 17.92 20.14
CA ILE A 156 -6.18 18.27 20.28
C ILE A 156 -5.56 17.47 21.43
N SER A 157 -4.33 17.00 21.23
CA SER A 157 -3.55 16.29 22.25
C SER A 157 -2.26 17.02 22.54
N LEU A 158 -1.86 17.07 23.82
CA LEU A 158 -0.59 17.61 24.29
C LEU A 158 0.08 16.64 25.27
N GLY A 159 1.30 16.22 24.93
CA GLY A 159 2.21 15.46 25.78
C GLY A 159 3.21 16.38 26.50
N GLU A 160 4.50 16.09 26.37
CA GLU A 160 5.57 16.86 26.99
C GLU A 160 5.67 18.29 26.47
N VAL A 161 6.02 19.19 27.40
CA VAL A 161 6.40 20.57 27.12
C VAL A 161 7.79 20.82 27.69
N VAL A 162 8.75 21.13 26.81
CA VAL A 162 10.16 21.31 27.17
C VAL A 162 10.66 22.67 26.67
N PHE A 163 11.27 23.46 27.57
CA PHE A 163 11.95 24.70 27.19
C PHE A 163 13.41 24.37 26.87
N SER A 164 13.88 24.78 25.69
CA SER A 164 15.18 24.43 25.15
C SER A 164 15.79 25.57 24.34
N ASP A 165 17.11 25.64 24.28
CA ASP A 165 17.81 26.50 23.31
C ASP A 165 17.92 25.87 21.93
N VAL A 166 17.43 24.60 21.79
CA VAL A 166 17.42 23.83 20.56
C VAL A 166 15.98 23.47 20.20
N ALA A 167 15.58 23.66 18.94
CA ALA A 167 14.28 23.27 18.47
C ALA A 167 14.16 21.73 18.44
N SER A 168 13.02 21.18 18.86
CA SER A 168 12.75 19.74 18.83
C SER A 168 12.73 19.15 17.41
N THR A 169 12.52 20.01 16.42
CA THR A 169 12.64 19.68 15.00
C THR A 169 14.10 19.67 14.51
N PHE A 170 15.06 19.95 15.41
CA PHE A 170 16.46 19.82 15.08
C PHE A 170 16.83 18.35 14.88
N VAL A 171 17.24 18.04 13.66
CA VAL A 171 17.80 16.74 13.32
C VAL A 171 19.31 16.94 13.15
N PRO A 172 20.17 16.26 13.91
CA PRO A 172 21.62 16.29 13.67
C PRO A 172 21.93 16.00 12.21
N LEU A 173 22.97 16.64 11.67
CA LEU A 173 23.29 16.46 10.25
C LEU A 173 23.49 14.99 9.88
N GLU A 174 24.13 14.22 10.76
CA GLU A 174 24.36 12.79 10.58
C GLU A 174 23.08 11.92 10.59
N GLU A 175 21.97 12.44 11.13
CA GLU A 175 20.64 11.79 11.15
C GLU A 175 19.69 12.38 10.11
N ALA A 176 20.05 13.48 9.46
CA ALA A 176 19.19 14.12 8.47
C ALA A 176 18.97 13.20 7.26
N GLN A 177 17.73 13.12 6.78
CA GLN A 177 17.36 12.25 5.65
C GLN A 177 18.13 12.60 4.38
N ASP A 178 18.42 13.87 4.16
CA ASP A 178 19.15 14.43 3.03
C ASP A 178 20.66 14.47 3.25
N ASN A 179 21.17 13.95 4.38
CA ASN A 179 22.60 13.77 4.59
C ASN A 179 23.07 12.51 3.86
N GLY A 180 23.85 12.70 2.81
CA GLY A 180 24.36 11.63 1.99
C GLY A 180 25.62 12.02 1.24
N THR A 181 26.04 11.15 0.36
CA THR A 181 27.22 11.35 -0.50
C THR A 181 26.86 11.10 -1.95
N PHE A 182 27.54 11.81 -2.84
CA PHE A 182 27.53 11.58 -4.29
C PHE A 182 28.94 11.20 -4.76
N CYS A 183 29.00 10.36 -5.78
CA CYS A 183 30.24 10.00 -6.45
C CYS A 183 30.00 9.99 -7.96
N VAL A 184 30.95 10.59 -8.70
CA VAL A 184 31.04 10.49 -10.15
C VAL A 184 32.42 9.98 -10.50
N GLU A 185 32.48 8.88 -11.25
CA GLU A 185 33.70 8.25 -11.68
C GLU A 185 33.72 7.94 -13.18
N VAL A 186 34.90 7.73 -13.74
CA VAL A 186 35.11 7.27 -15.11
C VAL A 186 35.73 5.88 -15.07
N ILE A 187 35.13 4.92 -15.74
CA ILE A 187 35.71 3.58 -15.89
C ILE A 187 37.00 3.70 -16.66
N GLY A 188 38.11 3.22 -16.07
CA GLY A 188 39.47 3.39 -16.59
C GLY A 188 40.18 4.66 -16.12
N GLY A 189 39.57 5.39 -15.17
CA GLY A 189 40.16 6.58 -14.53
C GLY A 189 39.89 7.88 -15.27
N ALA A 190 39.71 8.95 -14.52
CA ALA A 190 39.58 10.31 -14.99
C ALA A 190 40.98 10.95 -15.15
N ASP A 191 41.16 11.82 -16.15
CA ASP A 191 42.40 12.57 -16.36
C ASP A 191 42.37 13.88 -15.55
N LYS A 192 41.20 14.43 -15.28
CA LYS A 192 40.99 15.63 -14.47
C LYS A 192 39.79 15.45 -13.57
N HIS A 193 39.83 16.05 -12.39
CA HIS A 193 38.72 16.15 -11.48
C HIS A 193 38.72 17.49 -10.75
N GLU A 194 37.56 17.95 -10.38
CA GLU A 194 37.33 19.15 -9.56
C GLU A 194 36.25 18.85 -8.54
N VAL A 195 36.46 19.27 -7.31
CA VAL A 195 35.42 19.18 -6.24
C VAL A 195 35.41 20.53 -5.54
N THR A 196 34.22 21.16 -5.50
CA THR A 196 33.95 22.37 -4.72
C THR A 196 32.79 22.08 -3.73
N ASN A 197 32.40 23.06 -2.91
CA ASN A 197 31.27 22.93 -2.02
C ASN A 197 29.92 22.77 -2.77
N GLU A 198 29.87 23.15 -4.05
CA GLU A 198 28.63 23.21 -4.84
C GLU A 198 28.59 22.21 -6.00
N ARG A 199 29.74 21.71 -6.44
CA ARG A 199 29.81 20.80 -7.59
C ARG A 199 31.00 19.84 -7.51
N GLY A 200 30.82 18.68 -8.17
CA GLY A 200 31.91 17.77 -8.50
C GLY A 200 31.92 17.54 -10.01
N ALA A 201 33.09 17.46 -10.60
CA ALA A 201 33.29 17.17 -12.02
C ALA A 201 34.45 16.21 -12.25
N VAL A 202 34.32 15.34 -13.25
CA VAL A 202 35.38 14.48 -13.75
C VAL A 202 35.47 14.59 -15.27
N ALA A 203 36.65 14.50 -15.83
CA ALA A 203 36.86 14.58 -17.27
C ALA A 203 37.79 13.49 -17.77
N LYS A 204 37.55 13.01 -18.99
CA LYS A 204 38.39 12.09 -19.74
C LYS A 204 38.74 12.73 -21.06
N THR A 205 40.05 12.87 -21.34
CA THR A 205 40.56 13.37 -22.61
C THR A 205 40.57 12.23 -23.64
N LEU A 206 40.12 12.50 -24.83
CA LEU A 206 40.14 11.56 -25.94
C LEU A 206 40.90 12.17 -27.12
N ASP A 207 41.88 11.45 -27.61
CA ASP A 207 42.52 11.74 -28.88
C ASP A 207 41.85 10.85 -29.93
N LEU A 208 41.23 11.48 -30.96
CA LEU A 208 40.52 10.79 -32.02
C LEU A 208 41.15 11.10 -33.37
N GLY A 209 41.53 10.04 -34.10
CA GLY A 209 41.90 10.16 -35.51
C GLY A 209 40.68 10.34 -36.42
N PRO A 210 40.91 10.67 -37.72
CA PRO A 210 39.85 10.78 -38.67
C PRO A 210 39.01 9.49 -38.78
N GLY A 211 37.69 9.57 -38.53
CA GLY A 211 36.76 8.43 -38.56
C GLY A 211 36.82 7.51 -37.34
N GLU A 212 37.67 7.78 -36.33
CA GLU A 212 37.76 7.02 -35.09
C GLU A 212 36.65 7.40 -34.14
N SER A 213 36.12 6.42 -33.39
CA SER A 213 35.20 6.61 -32.28
C SER A 213 35.71 5.92 -31.02
N LYS A 214 35.55 6.56 -29.86
CA LYS A 214 35.90 6.00 -28.54
C LYS A 214 34.74 6.15 -27.60
N GLU A 215 34.50 5.15 -26.77
CA GLU A 215 33.45 5.14 -25.74
C GLU A 215 34.05 5.47 -24.37
N VAL A 216 33.42 6.36 -23.63
CA VAL A 216 33.72 6.66 -22.24
C VAL A 216 32.52 6.39 -21.40
N THR A 217 32.68 5.58 -20.36
CA THR A 217 31.59 5.25 -19.42
C THR A 217 31.80 6.00 -18.13
N PHE A 218 30.79 6.80 -17.75
CA PHE A 218 30.71 7.48 -16.47
C PHE A 218 29.83 6.69 -15.53
N VAL A 219 30.20 6.64 -14.25
CA VAL A 219 29.43 6.06 -13.16
C VAL A 219 28.97 7.19 -12.25
N ILE A 220 27.67 7.25 -11.97
CA ILE A 220 27.07 8.16 -11.00
C ILE A 220 26.49 7.31 -9.89
N ALA A 221 26.93 7.53 -8.66
CA ALA A 221 26.41 6.85 -7.47
C ALA A 221 26.01 7.86 -6.41
N TRP A 222 25.02 7.50 -5.62
CA TRP A 222 24.60 8.26 -4.44
C TRP A 222 24.30 7.30 -3.29
N HIS A 223 24.43 7.81 -2.08
CA HIS A 223 24.19 7.03 -0.87
C HIS A 223 23.61 7.94 0.21
N PHE A 224 22.33 7.71 0.56
CA PHE A 224 21.57 8.43 1.60
C PHE A 224 21.12 7.40 2.64
N PRO A 225 21.90 7.19 3.71
CA PRO A 225 21.71 6.07 4.62
C PRO A 225 20.50 6.23 5.54
N ASN A 226 19.99 7.45 5.75
CA ASN A 226 19.00 7.74 6.76
C ASN A 226 17.57 7.62 6.19
N CYS A 227 16.69 6.99 6.97
CA CYS A 227 15.26 6.93 6.67
C CYS A 227 14.56 8.24 7.06
N ALA A 228 13.42 8.51 6.43
CA ALA A 228 12.49 9.54 6.89
C ALA A 228 11.98 9.21 8.31
N SER A 229 11.69 10.24 9.10
CA SER A 229 11.17 10.09 10.47
C SER A 229 9.80 9.39 10.54
N SER A 230 9.07 9.33 9.42
CA SER A 230 7.80 8.61 9.29
C SER A 230 7.96 7.09 9.15
N LEU A 231 9.19 6.59 8.97
CA LEU A 231 9.47 5.16 8.85
C LEU A 231 9.83 4.56 10.23
N PRO A 232 9.53 3.28 10.48
CA PRO A 232 9.79 2.63 11.77
C PRO A 232 11.27 2.28 12.02
N ALA A 233 12.20 2.82 11.24
CA ALA A 233 13.63 2.61 11.42
C ALA A 233 14.43 3.85 11.03
N LYS A 234 15.61 4.05 11.65
CA LYS A 234 16.47 5.21 11.39
C LYS A 234 17.29 5.11 10.09
N LYS A 235 17.60 3.90 9.62
CA LYS A 235 18.49 3.69 8.48
C LYS A 235 17.94 2.68 7.47
N HIS A 236 18.35 2.83 6.22
CA HIS A 236 18.13 1.86 5.15
C HIS A 236 19.07 0.66 5.30
N TRP A 237 18.65 -0.51 4.80
CA TRP A 237 19.44 -1.73 4.85
C TRP A 237 20.77 -1.61 4.11
N TYR A 238 20.80 -0.94 2.97
CA TYR A 238 22.02 -0.79 2.18
C TYR A 238 23.11 0.01 2.90
N ALA A 239 22.77 0.81 3.92
CA ALA A 239 23.73 1.51 4.76
C ALA A 239 24.63 0.55 5.59
N LYS A 240 24.23 -0.74 5.73
CA LYS A 240 25.10 -1.78 6.30
C LYS A 240 26.10 -2.34 5.32
N ARG A 241 25.82 -2.27 4.02
CA ARG A 241 26.64 -2.83 2.94
C ARG A 241 27.68 -1.83 2.44
N TRP A 242 27.27 -0.58 2.25
CA TRP A 242 28.13 0.48 1.76
C TRP A 242 28.18 1.63 2.75
N LYS A 243 29.39 2.16 2.98
CA LYS A 243 29.59 3.29 3.90
C LYS A 243 29.29 4.65 3.26
N ASP A 244 29.43 4.76 1.93
CA ASP A 244 29.28 5.99 1.15
C ASP A 244 29.04 5.69 -0.34
N ALA A 245 28.81 6.74 -1.15
CA ALA A 245 28.60 6.63 -2.59
C ALA A 245 29.85 6.11 -3.33
N LYS A 246 31.05 6.37 -2.81
CA LYS A 246 32.30 5.84 -3.40
C LYS A 246 32.33 4.31 -3.33
N ALA A 247 31.99 3.73 -2.18
CA ALA A 247 31.90 2.28 -2.01
C ALA A 247 30.86 1.65 -2.94
N VAL A 248 29.74 2.34 -3.22
CA VAL A 248 28.74 1.90 -4.21
C VAL A 248 29.35 1.92 -5.62
N ALA A 249 30.02 3.01 -6.00
CA ALA A 249 30.65 3.15 -7.31
C ALA A 249 31.75 2.08 -7.53
N ASP A 250 32.61 1.84 -6.54
CA ASP A 250 33.65 0.83 -6.59
C ASP A 250 33.11 -0.57 -6.85
N GLU A 251 32.05 -0.98 -6.13
CA GLU A 251 31.41 -2.27 -6.38
C GLU A 251 30.77 -2.34 -7.77
N LEU A 252 30.10 -1.28 -8.22
CA LEU A 252 29.54 -1.22 -9.56
C LEU A 252 30.64 -1.38 -10.63
N ILE A 253 31.74 -0.64 -10.51
CA ILE A 253 32.85 -0.68 -11.44
C ILE A 253 33.50 -2.07 -11.46
N SER A 254 33.73 -2.68 -10.30
CA SER A 254 34.33 -4.03 -10.22
C SER A 254 33.50 -5.11 -10.94
N ARG A 255 32.17 -4.92 -11.02
CA ARG A 255 31.20 -5.87 -11.62
C ARG A 255 30.57 -5.36 -12.92
N TRP A 256 31.01 -4.21 -13.42
CA TRP A 256 30.40 -3.48 -14.52
C TRP A 256 30.03 -4.37 -15.72
N LYS A 257 31.00 -5.12 -16.26
CA LYS A 257 30.81 -5.94 -17.46
C LYS A 257 29.70 -7.00 -17.24
N THR A 258 29.71 -7.65 -16.09
CA THR A 258 28.70 -8.67 -15.73
C THR A 258 27.31 -8.06 -15.55
N LEU A 259 27.22 -6.94 -14.83
CA LEU A 259 25.95 -6.24 -14.59
C LEU A 259 25.35 -5.73 -15.90
N GLN A 260 26.17 -5.11 -16.76
CA GLN A 260 25.72 -4.62 -18.08
C GLN A 260 25.25 -5.79 -18.96
N ALA A 261 26.02 -6.88 -19.04
CA ALA A 261 25.67 -8.04 -19.86
C ALA A 261 24.36 -8.68 -19.38
N THR A 262 24.18 -8.84 -18.05
CA THR A 262 22.95 -9.41 -17.48
C THR A 262 21.74 -8.52 -17.70
N THR A 263 21.89 -7.19 -17.52
CA THR A 263 20.80 -6.24 -17.76
C THR A 263 20.39 -6.23 -19.23
N ARG A 264 21.35 -6.23 -20.16
CA ARG A 264 21.06 -6.32 -21.61
C ARG A 264 20.42 -7.66 -21.99
N ALA A 265 20.89 -8.77 -21.38
CA ALA A 265 20.28 -10.08 -21.60
C ALA A 265 18.81 -10.13 -21.12
N TRP A 266 18.52 -9.53 -19.96
CA TRP A 266 17.14 -9.40 -19.48
C TRP A 266 16.28 -8.57 -20.45
N ASN A 267 16.74 -7.39 -20.83
CA ASN A 267 16.03 -6.52 -21.76
C ASN A 267 15.74 -7.24 -23.09
N LYS A 268 16.78 -7.88 -23.66
CA LYS A 268 16.66 -8.67 -24.89
C LYS A 268 15.63 -9.80 -24.71
N THR A 269 15.66 -10.54 -23.58
CA THR A 269 14.75 -11.66 -23.31
C THR A 269 13.30 -11.16 -23.22
N TRP A 270 13.07 -10.02 -22.53
CA TRP A 270 11.73 -9.47 -22.36
C TRP A 270 11.11 -9.02 -23.67
N TYR A 271 11.89 -8.33 -24.53
CA TYR A 271 11.41 -7.81 -25.81
C TYR A 271 11.54 -8.78 -26.99
N ASP A 272 12.25 -9.88 -26.85
CA ASP A 272 12.30 -10.97 -27.84
C ASP A 272 11.05 -11.85 -27.71
N SER A 273 9.89 -11.25 -28.07
CA SER A 273 8.57 -11.81 -27.87
C SER A 273 7.68 -11.58 -29.09
N THR A 274 6.71 -12.47 -29.29
CA THR A 274 5.65 -12.28 -30.30
C THR A 274 4.52 -11.36 -29.81
N LEU A 275 4.57 -10.89 -28.56
CA LEU A 275 3.59 -9.92 -28.04
C LEU A 275 3.97 -8.48 -28.40
N PRO A 276 2.99 -7.58 -28.56
CA PRO A 276 3.24 -6.18 -28.89
C PRO A 276 4.06 -5.47 -27.79
N TYR A 277 5.01 -4.63 -28.18
CA TYR A 277 5.87 -3.90 -27.24
C TYR A 277 5.09 -3.04 -26.25
N TRP A 278 4.03 -2.34 -26.68
CA TRP A 278 3.21 -1.55 -25.76
C TRP A 278 2.60 -2.37 -24.63
N PHE A 279 2.24 -3.63 -24.91
CA PHE A 279 1.70 -4.54 -23.92
C PHE A 279 2.80 -5.04 -22.97
N LEU A 280 3.95 -5.43 -23.51
CA LEU A 280 5.12 -5.82 -22.71
C LEU A 280 5.55 -4.69 -21.80
N ASP A 281 5.65 -3.46 -22.31
CA ASP A 281 5.98 -2.27 -21.51
C ASP A 281 4.97 -2.09 -20.39
N ARG A 282 3.69 -2.01 -20.72
CA ARG A 282 2.66 -1.69 -19.72
C ARG A 282 2.52 -2.75 -18.63
N THR A 283 2.64 -4.02 -18.98
CA THR A 283 2.48 -5.11 -18.01
C THR A 283 3.66 -5.26 -17.07
N PHE A 284 4.85 -4.77 -17.45
CA PHE A 284 6.07 -4.89 -16.64
C PHE A 284 6.50 -3.58 -15.96
N VAL A 285 6.19 -2.41 -16.53
CA VAL A 285 6.69 -1.11 -16.07
C VAL A 285 6.40 -0.82 -14.59
N ASN A 286 5.28 -1.31 -14.08
CA ASN A 286 4.89 -1.11 -12.68
C ASN A 286 5.77 -1.86 -11.67
N THR A 287 6.67 -2.77 -12.11
CA THR A 287 7.72 -3.33 -11.24
C THR A 287 8.68 -2.25 -10.74
N SER A 288 8.79 -1.12 -11.45
CA SER A 288 9.58 0.04 -11.06
C SER A 288 9.15 0.65 -9.72
N ILE A 289 7.92 0.40 -9.27
CA ILE A 289 7.42 0.84 -7.95
C ILE A 289 8.32 0.33 -6.82
N LEU A 290 8.92 -0.86 -6.97
CA LEU A 290 9.85 -1.43 -6.00
C LEU A 290 11.16 -0.61 -5.85
N ALA A 291 11.49 0.23 -6.83
CA ALA A 291 12.64 1.13 -6.82
C ALA A 291 12.28 2.58 -6.44
N THR A 292 11.08 2.82 -5.93
CA THR A 292 10.59 4.13 -5.48
C THR A 292 10.49 4.19 -3.96
N THR A 293 10.16 5.38 -3.43
CA THR A 293 9.91 5.57 -2.00
C THR A 293 8.55 5.02 -1.53
N THR A 294 7.87 4.22 -2.34
CA THR A 294 6.78 3.34 -1.90
C THR A 294 7.31 2.12 -1.14
N CYS A 295 8.51 1.63 -1.51
CA CYS A 295 9.06 0.39 -0.98
C CYS A 295 10.41 0.62 -0.29
N PHE A 296 10.57 0.04 0.89
CA PHE A 296 11.79 0.16 1.70
C PHE A 296 12.27 -1.22 2.16
N ARG A 297 13.60 -1.36 2.27
CA ARG A 297 14.24 -2.36 3.10
C ARG A 297 14.95 -1.63 4.23
N LEU A 298 14.46 -1.83 5.45
CA LEU A 298 14.90 -1.12 6.64
C LEU A 298 16.21 -1.70 7.20
N GLY A 299 16.88 -0.94 8.05
CA GLY A 299 18.18 -1.30 8.59
C GLY A 299 18.24 -2.60 9.41
N ASP A 300 17.14 -3.07 9.94
CA ASP A 300 16.99 -4.40 10.57
C ASP A 300 16.84 -5.55 9.55
N GLY A 301 16.65 -5.23 8.27
CA GLY A 301 16.42 -6.17 7.17
C GLY A 301 14.96 -6.30 6.76
N ARG A 302 14.06 -5.69 7.53
CA ARG A 302 12.63 -5.73 7.29
C ARG A 302 12.26 -5.05 5.97
N TYR A 303 11.43 -5.72 5.15
CA TYR A 303 10.71 -5.06 4.06
C TYR A 303 9.48 -4.35 4.61
N TRP A 304 9.32 -3.08 4.24
CA TRP A 304 8.24 -2.24 4.70
C TRP A 304 7.75 -1.36 3.54
N PHE A 305 6.47 -1.45 3.21
CA PHE A 305 5.91 -0.80 2.03
C PHE A 305 4.75 0.11 2.41
N TRP A 306 4.74 1.31 1.80
CA TRP A 306 3.54 2.11 1.68
C TRP A 306 2.58 1.48 0.67
N GLU A 307 1.35 1.96 0.57
CA GLU A 307 0.47 1.65 -0.56
C GLU A 307 0.90 2.41 -1.82
N GLY A 308 1.24 3.68 -1.67
CA GLY A 308 1.91 4.58 -2.60
C GLY A 308 2.81 5.52 -1.83
N VAL A 309 3.53 6.43 -2.46
CA VAL A 309 4.52 7.31 -1.81
C VAL A 309 3.88 8.10 -0.66
N GLY A 310 4.30 7.79 0.57
CA GLY A 310 3.84 8.46 1.78
C GLY A 310 2.36 8.26 2.12
N CYS A 311 1.67 7.33 1.47
CA CYS A 311 0.26 7.05 1.70
C CYS A 311 0.07 5.69 2.37
N CYS A 312 -0.63 5.70 3.53
CA CYS A 312 -1.09 4.52 4.23
C CYS A 312 0.03 3.59 4.71
N ALA A 313 0.44 3.82 5.95
CA ALA A 313 1.56 3.16 6.62
C ALA A 313 1.39 1.65 6.76
N GLY A 314 2.50 0.92 6.68
CA GLY A 314 2.56 -0.53 6.80
C GLY A 314 2.15 -1.25 5.51
N THR A 315 2.61 -2.49 5.34
CA THR A 315 2.36 -3.27 4.13
C THR A 315 0.92 -3.78 4.11
N CYS A 316 0.02 -3.03 3.49
CA CYS A 316 -1.42 -3.27 3.47
C CYS A 316 -1.78 -4.58 2.73
N THR A 317 -2.43 -5.51 3.42
CA THR A 317 -2.78 -6.83 2.87
C THR A 317 -3.70 -6.76 1.67
N HIS A 318 -4.74 -5.92 1.71
CA HIS A 318 -5.75 -5.85 0.66
C HIS A 318 -5.28 -5.04 -0.57
N VAL A 319 -4.37 -4.08 -0.43
CA VAL A 319 -3.79 -3.37 -1.57
C VAL A 319 -2.76 -4.24 -2.29
N TRP A 320 -1.80 -4.78 -1.54
CA TRP A 320 -0.77 -5.66 -2.08
C TRP A 320 -1.32 -7.02 -2.54
N GLY A 321 -2.55 -7.36 -2.15
CA GLY A 321 -3.30 -8.52 -2.64
C GLY A 321 -3.53 -8.51 -4.15
N TYR A 322 -3.58 -7.34 -4.79
CA TYR A 322 -3.72 -7.20 -6.25
C TYR A 322 -2.38 -7.36 -7.00
N ALA A 323 -1.27 -7.06 -6.34
CA ALA A 323 0.05 -7.04 -6.96
C ALA A 323 0.50 -8.42 -7.44
N GLN A 324 0.55 -8.63 -8.75
CA GLN A 324 0.96 -9.91 -9.35
C GLN A 324 2.45 -9.93 -9.71
N ALA A 325 3.06 -8.79 -10.03
CA ALA A 325 4.44 -8.74 -10.48
C ALA A 325 5.44 -9.16 -9.40
N ILE A 326 5.33 -8.61 -8.19
CA ILE A 326 6.32 -8.81 -7.12
C ILE A 326 6.50 -10.29 -6.77
N GLY A 327 5.40 -11.06 -6.63
CA GLY A 327 5.46 -12.49 -6.29
C GLY A 327 6.05 -13.37 -7.39
N ARG A 328 6.08 -12.89 -8.64
CA ARG A 328 6.61 -13.63 -9.79
C ARG A 328 8.01 -13.19 -10.20
N VAL A 329 8.30 -11.89 -10.08
CA VAL A 329 9.61 -11.34 -10.46
C VAL A 329 10.61 -11.39 -9.29
N PHE A 330 10.14 -11.13 -8.08
CA PHE A 330 10.95 -11.11 -6.84
C PHE A 330 10.31 -11.98 -5.74
N PRO A 331 10.14 -13.30 -5.95
CA PRO A 331 9.41 -14.18 -5.03
C PRO A 331 9.97 -14.20 -3.60
N GLU A 332 11.27 -14.00 -3.43
CA GLU A 332 11.90 -13.98 -2.09
C GLU A 332 11.44 -12.78 -1.24
N VAL A 333 11.13 -11.64 -1.87
CA VAL A 333 10.57 -10.48 -1.17
C VAL A 333 9.16 -10.80 -0.65
N GLU A 334 8.33 -11.40 -1.49
CA GLU A 334 6.96 -11.79 -1.11
C GLU A 334 6.94 -12.90 -0.05
N LYS A 335 7.82 -13.91 -0.15
CA LYS A 335 7.96 -14.93 0.89
C LYS A 335 8.34 -14.33 2.24
N TYR A 336 9.24 -13.34 2.25
CA TYR A 336 9.57 -12.60 3.45
C TYR A 336 8.34 -11.89 4.03
N LEU A 337 7.60 -11.15 3.20
CA LEU A 337 6.40 -10.44 3.63
C LEU A 337 5.34 -11.40 4.18
N ARG A 338 5.13 -12.56 3.54
CA ARG A 338 4.21 -13.58 4.08
C ARG A 338 4.66 -14.08 5.43
N LYS A 339 5.94 -14.49 5.54
CA LYS A 339 6.44 -15.16 6.73
C LYS A 339 6.63 -14.20 7.90
N GLU A 340 7.28 -13.05 7.68
CA GLU A 340 7.70 -12.17 8.76
C GLU A 340 6.64 -11.09 9.09
N ILE A 341 5.83 -10.69 8.12
CA ILE A 341 4.82 -9.65 8.31
C ILE A 341 3.43 -10.24 8.48
N ASP A 342 2.82 -10.81 7.44
CA ASP A 342 1.41 -11.20 7.48
C ASP A 342 1.15 -12.38 8.44
N PHE A 343 1.92 -13.45 8.34
CA PHE A 343 1.85 -14.63 9.23
C PHE A 343 2.80 -14.54 10.42
N GLY A 344 3.56 -13.46 10.52
CA GLY A 344 4.46 -13.13 11.62
C GLY A 344 3.85 -12.09 12.55
N MET A 345 4.34 -10.84 12.44
CA MET A 345 4.00 -9.76 13.37
C MET A 345 2.53 -9.32 13.33
N ALA A 346 1.88 -9.42 12.16
CA ALA A 346 0.46 -9.07 11.99
C ALA A 346 -0.51 -10.19 12.38
N PHE A 347 -0.01 -11.40 12.63
CA PHE A 347 -0.84 -12.57 12.87
C PHE A 347 -1.30 -12.68 14.32
N ARG A 348 -2.58 -12.71 14.56
CA ARG A 348 -3.21 -12.92 15.86
C ARG A 348 -3.35 -14.42 16.14
N LYS A 349 -2.58 -14.92 17.05
CA LYS A 349 -2.53 -16.36 17.38
C LYS A 349 -3.83 -16.91 17.97
N ASP A 350 -4.61 -16.07 18.62
CA ASP A 350 -5.88 -16.40 19.28
C ASP A 350 -7.04 -16.56 18.30
N SER A 351 -7.10 -15.72 17.27
CA SER A 351 -8.21 -15.63 16.32
C SER A 351 -7.86 -16.02 14.88
N GLY A 352 -6.56 -16.16 14.56
CA GLY A 352 -6.09 -16.38 13.19
C GLY A 352 -6.23 -15.13 12.30
N GLY A 353 -6.66 -14.00 12.85
CA GLY A 353 -6.77 -12.75 12.11
C GLY A 353 -5.41 -12.18 11.70
N ILE A 354 -5.36 -11.48 10.57
CA ILE A 354 -4.19 -10.74 10.12
C ILE A 354 -4.53 -9.26 10.15
N ASP A 355 -3.79 -8.49 10.95
CA ASP A 355 -3.92 -7.03 10.98
C ASP A 355 -3.49 -6.45 9.64
N TYR A 356 -4.39 -5.77 8.94
CA TYR A 356 -4.20 -5.46 7.52
C TYR A 356 -3.06 -4.48 7.21
N ARG A 357 -2.56 -3.76 8.22
CA ARG A 357 -1.37 -2.89 8.15
C ARG A 357 -0.38 -3.20 9.29
N ALA A 358 -0.28 -4.46 9.70
CA ALA A 358 0.59 -4.92 10.78
C ALA A 358 0.40 -4.05 12.05
N GLU A 359 1.47 -3.45 12.60
CA GLU A 359 1.42 -2.63 13.82
C GLU A 359 0.62 -1.33 13.71
N PHE A 360 0.27 -0.88 12.50
CA PHE A 360 -0.39 0.41 12.29
C PHE A 360 -1.92 0.35 12.37
N HIS A 361 -2.52 -0.82 12.12
CA HIS A 361 -3.97 -0.99 12.24
C HIS A 361 -4.33 -2.40 12.68
N GLN A 362 -4.90 -2.49 13.87
CA GLN A 362 -5.32 -3.75 14.50
C GLN A 362 -6.75 -4.15 14.08
N THR A 363 -6.97 -4.23 12.77
CA THR A 363 -8.25 -4.62 12.16
C THR A 363 -8.01 -5.66 11.07
N VAL A 364 -8.89 -6.64 10.96
CA VAL A 364 -8.88 -7.63 9.89
C VAL A 364 -9.68 -7.10 8.72
N ALA A 365 -9.02 -6.85 7.58
CA ALA A 365 -9.69 -6.65 6.30
C ALA A 365 -9.96 -8.02 5.67
N VAL A 366 -11.23 -8.33 5.41
CA VAL A 366 -11.66 -9.69 5.04
C VAL A 366 -11.11 -10.11 3.67
N ASP A 367 -11.07 -9.18 2.72
CA ASP A 367 -10.45 -9.36 1.40
C ASP A 367 -8.91 -9.51 1.51
N GLY A 368 -8.28 -8.74 2.40
CA GLY A 368 -6.87 -8.86 2.72
C GLY A 368 -6.52 -10.19 3.35
N GLN A 369 -7.33 -10.68 4.29
CA GLN A 369 -7.20 -11.99 4.93
C GLN A 369 -7.20 -13.12 3.88
N ALA A 370 -8.19 -13.13 2.98
CA ALA A 370 -8.27 -14.11 1.89
C ALA A 370 -7.09 -13.97 0.91
N SER A 371 -6.70 -12.74 0.59
CA SER A 371 -5.55 -12.46 -0.29
C SER A 371 -4.23 -12.97 0.29
N CYS A 372 -4.00 -12.91 1.61
CA CYS A 372 -2.79 -13.45 2.22
C CYS A 372 -2.65 -14.97 2.01
N ILE A 373 -3.76 -15.71 2.05
CA ILE A 373 -3.79 -17.16 1.79
C ILE A 373 -3.49 -17.43 0.31
N LEU A 374 -4.12 -16.71 -0.62
CA LEU A 374 -3.92 -16.86 -2.06
C LEU A 374 -2.49 -16.49 -2.48
N ARG A 375 -1.94 -15.44 -1.89
CA ARG A 375 -0.54 -15.04 -2.10
C ARG A 375 0.41 -16.11 -1.58
N ALA A 376 0.16 -16.69 -0.40
CA ALA A 376 0.98 -17.78 0.12
C ALA A 376 1.02 -18.99 -0.83
N TYR A 377 -0.11 -19.33 -1.45
CA TYR A 377 -0.13 -20.38 -2.46
C TYR A 377 0.69 -20.02 -3.70
N ARG A 378 0.59 -18.77 -4.19
CA ARG A 378 1.43 -18.27 -5.29
C ARG A 378 2.92 -18.34 -4.94
N GLU A 379 3.33 -17.87 -3.74
CA GLU A 379 4.72 -17.90 -3.30
C GLU A 379 5.23 -19.36 -3.16
N HIS A 380 4.36 -20.28 -2.73
CA HIS A 380 4.68 -21.70 -2.72
C HIS A 380 4.92 -22.22 -4.14
N GLN A 381 4.05 -21.91 -5.08
CA GLN A 381 4.23 -22.27 -6.48
C GLN A 381 5.52 -21.71 -7.08
N MET A 382 5.94 -20.53 -6.69
CA MET A 382 7.20 -19.89 -7.10
C MET A 382 8.41 -20.32 -6.25
N SER A 383 8.26 -21.32 -5.39
CA SER A 383 9.34 -21.91 -4.58
C SER A 383 9.97 -23.09 -5.30
N LYS A 384 11.20 -23.44 -4.88
CA LYS A 384 11.90 -24.63 -5.38
C LYS A 384 11.34 -25.93 -4.78
N ASP A 385 10.89 -25.86 -3.53
CA ASP A 385 10.42 -26.99 -2.73
C ASP A 385 9.33 -26.52 -1.73
N ASP A 386 8.89 -27.46 -0.87
CA ASP A 386 7.80 -27.24 0.09
C ASP A 386 8.21 -26.48 1.35
N SER A 387 9.47 -26.10 1.51
CA SER A 387 10.00 -25.55 2.77
C SER A 387 9.27 -24.26 3.19
N PHE A 388 8.95 -23.39 2.22
CA PHE A 388 8.17 -22.19 2.48
C PHE A 388 6.77 -22.53 2.99
N LEU A 389 6.03 -23.37 2.28
CA LEU A 389 4.67 -23.77 2.68
C LEU A 389 4.66 -24.41 4.07
N LYS A 390 5.57 -25.35 4.34
CA LYS A 390 5.72 -25.99 5.66
C LYS A 390 5.94 -24.96 6.77
N SER A 391 6.70 -23.91 6.49
CA SER A 391 7.03 -22.87 7.50
C SER A 391 5.87 -21.98 7.91
N VAL A 392 4.83 -21.83 7.07
CA VAL A 392 3.69 -20.92 7.29
C VAL A 392 2.34 -21.67 7.34
N TRP A 393 2.33 -22.98 7.18
CA TRP A 393 1.11 -23.78 7.08
C TRP A 393 0.19 -23.67 8.32
N PRO A 394 0.69 -23.72 9.56
CA PRO A 394 -0.16 -23.52 10.74
C PRO A 394 -0.89 -22.17 10.74
N GLN A 395 -0.21 -21.11 10.33
CA GLN A 395 -0.79 -19.76 10.25
C GLN A 395 -1.81 -19.65 9.10
N ILE A 396 -1.55 -20.29 7.95
CA ILE A 396 -2.52 -20.36 6.85
C ILE A 396 -3.82 -21.02 7.32
N LYS A 397 -3.74 -22.16 8.05
CA LYS A 397 -4.92 -22.79 8.65
C LYS A 397 -5.63 -21.89 9.65
N GLY A 398 -4.88 -21.19 10.49
CA GLY A 398 -5.44 -20.19 11.42
C GLY A 398 -6.15 -19.05 10.68
N ALA A 399 -5.52 -18.53 9.62
CA ALA A 399 -6.12 -17.49 8.79
C ALA A 399 -7.38 -17.96 8.07
N MET A 400 -7.39 -19.19 7.59
CA MET A 400 -8.58 -19.77 6.97
C MET A 400 -9.70 -19.98 7.99
N LYS A 401 -9.36 -20.43 9.21
CA LYS A 401 -10.33 -20.53 10.32
C LYS A 401 -10.97 -19.19 10.64
N ASN A 402 -10.22 -18.10 10.67
CA ASN A 402 -10.76 -16.75 10.88
C ASN A 402 -11.82 -16.37 9.83
N LEU A 403 -11.64 -16.81 8.59
CA LEU A 403 -12.64 -16.62 7.53
C LEU A 403 -13.85 -17.56 7.71
N THR A 404 -13.62 -18.84 8.02
CA THR A 404 -14.72 -19.80 8.22
C THR A 404 -15.54 -19.50 9.47
N ASP A 405 -14.98 -18.85 10.49
CA ASP A 405 -15.74 -18.36 11.65
C ASP A 405 -16.73 -17.24 11.28
N ARG A 406 -16.56 -16.59 10.11
CA ARG A 406 -17.49 -15.61 9.51
C ARG A 406 -18.51 -16.24 8.56
N ASP A 407 -18.45 -17.53 8.41
CA ASP A 407 -19.38 -18.39 7.66
C ASP A 407 -19.91 -19.49 8.60
N PRO A 408 -20.78 -19.14 9.59
CA PRO A 408 -21.21 -20.06 10.62
C PRO A 408 -21.98 -21.25 10.06
N ASN A 409 -22.60 -21.09 8.89
CA ASN A 409 -23.36 -22.12 8.20
C ASN A 409 -22.49 -23.04 7.33
N LYS A 410 -21.20 -22.69 7.14
CA LYS A 410 -20.27 -23.34 6.23
C LYS A 410 -20.82 -23.51 4.81
N ASP A 411 -21.47 -22.47 4.33
CA ASP A 411 -22.13 -22.44 3.03
C ASP A 411 -21.38 -21.68 1.96
N GLY A 412 -20.19 -21.15 2.31
CA GLY A 412 -19.29 -20.46 1.42
C GLY A 412 -19.61 -18.99 1.15
N ILE A 413 -20.56 -18.42 1.91
CA ILE A 413 -20.90 -16.99 1.90
C ILE A 413 -20.60 -16.40 3.28
N LEU A 414 -19.90 -15.29 3.30
CA LEU A 414 -19.52 -14.63 4.55
C LEU A 414 -20.65 -13.79 5.11
N ASP A 415 -20.76 -13.77 6.44
CA ASP A 415 -21.70 -13.00 7.20
C ASP A 415 -21.05 -11.89 8.04
N GLY A 416 -21.86 -10.94 8.54
CA GLY A 416 -21.44 -9.88 9.46
C GLY A 416 -20.63 -8.77 8.80
N ALA A 417 -19.84 -8.08 9.60
CA ALA A 417 -19.03 -6.94 9.16
C ALA A 417 -17.84 -7.40 8.30
N GLN A 418 -17.78 -6.93 7.08
CA GLN A 418 -16.74 -7.25 6.11
C GLN A 418 -15.96 -5.98 5.73
N TYR A 419 -15.04 -5.54 6.63
CA TYR A 419 -14.12 -4.45 6.35
C TYR A 419 -13.20 -4.83 5.19
N ASN A 420 -12.98 -3.90 4.27
CA ASN A 420 -12.35 -4.20 2.99
C ASN A 420 -11.59 -3.01 2.40
N THR A 421 -11.00 -3.21 1.22
CA THR A 421 -10.15 -2.22 0.51
C THR A 421 -10.85 -0.92 0.10
N LEU A 422 -12.17 -0.81 0.27
CA LEU A 422 -12.92 0.43 0.11
C LEU A 422 -13.13 1.16 1.44
N ASP A 423 -12.29 0.86 2.44
CA ASP A 423 -12.12 1.53 3.74
C ASP A 423 -13.34 1.56 4.64
N THR A 424 -14.33 0.70 4.39
CA THR A 424 -15.52 0.55 5.23
C THR A 424 -15.88 -0.92 5.45
N ALA A 425 -16.69 -1.19 6.46
CA ALA A 425 -17.31 -2.49 6.64
C ALA A 425 -18.61 -2.57 5.81
N TRP A 426 -18.69 -3.57 4.94
CA TRP A 426 -19.90 -3.90 4.22
C TRP A 426 -20.63 -5.04 4.93
N PHE A 427 -21.96 -5.13 4.75
CA PHE A 427 -22.79 -6.13 5.40
C PHE A 427 -23.74 -6.79 4.40
N GLY A 428 -23.99 -8.08 4.59
CA GLY A 428 -24.86 -8.89 3.74
C GLY A 428 -24.08 -9.87 2.86
N GLU A 429 -24.75 -10.43 1.85
CA GLU A 429 -24.12 -11.34 0.87
C GLU A 429 -23.35 -10.52 -0.17
N ILE A 430 -22.02 -10.50 -0.07
CA ILE A 430 -21.13 -9.70 -0.91
C ILE A 430 -20.39 -10.59 -1.90
N SER A 431 -20.73 -10.48 -3.19
CA SER A 431 -20.24 -11.41 -4.22
C SER A 431 -18.70 -11.42 -4.33
N TRP A 432 -18.07 -10.26 -4.34
CA TRP A 432 -16.64 -10.19 -4.57
C TRP A 432 -15.80 -10.69 -3.38
N ILE A 433 -16.20 -10.37 -2.13
CA ILE A 433 -15.50 -10.86 -0.93
C ILE A 433 -15.73 -12.37 -0.76
N SER A 434 -16.98 -12.83 -0.94
CA SER A 434 -17.28 -14.27 -0.89
C SER A 434 -16.57 -15.04 -2.00
N SER A 435 -16.41 -14.47 -3.21
CA SER A 435 -15.62 -15.10 -4.28
C SER A 435 -14.14 -15.25 -3.90
N LEU A 436 -13.54 -14.28 -3.19
CA LEU A 436 -12.18 -14.40 -2.64
C LEU A 436 -12.09 -15.47 -1.56
N TYR A 437 -13.08 -15.55 -0.68
CA TYR A 437 -13.17 -16.59 0.34
C TYR A 437 -13.20 -17.98 -0.29
N ILE A 438 -14.03 -18.19 -1.33
CA ILE A 438 -14.10 -19.46 -2.07
C ILE A 438 -12.75 -19.77 -2.74
N ALA A 439 -12.09 -18.78 -3.34
CA ALA A 439 -10.76 -18.95 -3.92
C ALA A 439 -9.71 -19.34 -2.86
N ALA A 440 -9.76 -18.72 -1.67
CA ALA A 440 -8.88 -19.05 -0.55
C ALA A 440 -9.13 -20.48 -0.03
N LEU A 441 -10.40 -20.93 0.02
CA LEU A 441 -10.75 -22.33 0.33
C LEU A 441 -10.15 -23.30 -0.70
N ARG A 442 -10.24 -22.98 -2.01
CA ARG A 442 -9.61 -23.77 -3.07
C ARG A 442 -8.09 -23.81 -2.95
N ALA A 443 -7.47 -22.70 -2.55
CA ALA A 443 -6.04 -22.68 -2.28
C ALA A 443 -5.66 -23.54 -1.05
N CYS A 444 -6.46 -23.48 0.02
CA CYS A 444 -6.27 -24.34 1.19
C CYS A 444 -6.48 -25.83 0.85
N GLU A 445 -7.50 -26.16 0.03
CA GLU A 445 -7.71 -27.51 -0.48
C GLU A 445 -6.46 -28.05 -1.18
N ALA A 446 -5.88 -27.27 -2.10
CA ALA A 446 -4.67 -27.65 -2.84
C ALA A 446 -3.45 -27.79 -1.90
N MET A 447 -3.21 -26.82 -1.04
CA MET A 447 -2.10 -26.84 -0.08
C MET A 447 -2.24 -27.98 0.94
N ALA A 448 -3.45 -28.29 1.41
CA ALA A 448 -3.72 -29.37 2.36
C ALA A 448 -3.39 -30.75 1.74
N LEU A 449 -3.71 -30.95 0.45
CA LEU A 449 -3.30 -32.19 -0.25
C LEU A 449 -1.77 -32.31 -0.31
N GLU A 450 -1.07 -31.22 -0.58
CA GLU A 450 0.41 -31.21 -0.63
C GLU A 450 1.02 -31.39 0.78
N MET A 451 0.32 -30.96 1.83
CA MET A 451 0.73 -31.16 3.23
C MET A 451 0.31 -32.51 3.82
N GLY A 452 -0.37 -33.38 3.05
CA GLY A 452 -0.81 -34.71 3.50
C GLY A 452 -2.01 -34.66 4.45
N GLU A 453 -2.86 -33.63 4.37
CA GLU A 453 -4.06 -33.43 5.21
C GLU A 453 -5.36 -33.58 4.36
N PRO A 454 -5.70 -34.77 3.82
CA PRO A 454 -6.82 -34.94 2.89
C PRO A 454 -8.20 -34.68 3.51
N ALA A 455 -8.36 -34.86 4.83
CA ALA A 455 -9.60 -34.56 5.52
C ALA A 455 -9.89 -33.05 5.52
N TYR A 456 -8.86 -32.23 5.81
CA TYR A 456 -8.98 -30.77 5.76
C TYR A 456 -9.18 -30.27 4.32
N ALA A 457 -8.49 -30.89 3.35
CA ALA A 457 -8.70 -30.58 1.95
C ALA A 457 -10.16 -30.82 1.52
N LYS A 458 -10.75 -31.95 1.95
CA LYS A 458 -12.14 -32.28 1.67
C LYS A 458 -13.10 -31.25 2.27
N GLU A 459 -12.90 -30.85 3.53
CA GLU A 459 -13.71 -29.81 4.19
C GLU A 459 -13.68 -28.50 3.41
N CYS A 460 -12.50 -27.99 3.07
CA CYS A 460 -12.33 -26.77 2.28
C CYS A 460 -13.01 -26.87 0.91
N GLY A 461 -12.83 -28.01 0.23
CA GLY A 461 -13.43 -28.26 -1.08
C GLY A 461 -14.97 -28.31 -1.05
N GLU A 462 -15.57 -28.90 -0.01
CA GLU A 462 -17.02 -28.97 0.17
C GLU A 462 -17.62 -27.56 0.40
N ILE A 463 -17.04 -26.75 1.29
CA ILE A 463 -17.48 -25.37 1.54
C ILE A 463 -17.33 -24.54 0.26
N ALA A 464 -16.20 -24.66 -0.45
CA ALA A 464 -15.97 -23.93 -1.69
C ALA A 464 -16.99 -24.29 -2.78
N ARG A 465 -17.39 -25.55 -2.88
CA ARG A 465 -18.43 -25.99 -3.82
C ARG A 465 -19.79 -25.39 -3.46
N LEU A 466 -20.19 -25.47 -2.20
CA LEU A 466 -21.45 -24.88 -1.73
C LEU A 466 -21.49 -23.37 -1.99
N GLY A 467 -20.38 -22.66 -1.70
CA GLY A 467 -20.25 -21.23 -1.96
C GLY A 467 -20.39 -20.88 -3.43
N SER A 468 -19.77 -21.66 -4.33
CA SER A 468 -19.91 -21.49 -5.78
C SER A 468 -21.36 -21.60 -6.22
N ASP A 469 -22.09 -22.62 -5.74
CA ASP A 469 -23.51 -22.83 -6.06
C ASP A 469 -24.37 -21.66 -5.54
N ARG A 470 -24.10 -21.18 -4.31
CA ARG A 470 -24.84 -20.07 -3.70
C ARG A 470 -24.53 -18.74 -4.36
N LEU A 471 -23.29 -18.44 -4.70
CA LEU A 471 -22.94 -17.23 -5.46
C LEU A 471 -23.80 -17.12 -6.73
N VAL A 472 -23.87 -18.20 -7.49
CA VAL A 472 -24.67 -18.22 -8.74
C VAL A 472 -26.16 -18.10 -8.43
N LYS A 473 -26.67 -18.91 -7.50
CA LYS A 473 -28.09 -18.94 -7.19
C LYS A 473 -28.62 -17.64 -6.61
N ASN A 474 -27.84 -17.02 -5.70
CA ASN A 474 -28.30 -15.88 -4.91
C ASN A 474 -27.92 -14.53 -5.51
N LEU A 475 -26.74 -14.45 -6.14
CA LEU A 475 -26.13 -13.17 -6.47
C LEU A 475 -25.94 -12.94 -7.98
N PHE A 476 -26.14 -13.94 -8.84
CA PHE A 476 -26.11 -13.74 -10.29
C PHE A 476 -27.50 -13.31 -10.78
N ASN A 477 -27.62 -12.07 -11.30
CA ASN A 477 -28.90 -11.52 -11.74
C ASN A 477 -29.25 -11.85 -13.22
N GLY A 478 -28.51 -12.76 -13.84
CA GLY A 478 -28.63 -13.13 -15.25
C GLY A 478 -27.64 -12.43 -16.17
N GLU A 479 -27.04 -11.33 -15.73
CA GLU A 479 -26.04 -10.57 -16.49
C GLU A 479 -24.72 -10.39 -15.72
N TYR A 480 -24.79 -10.09 -14.42
CA TYR A 480 -23.61 -9.88 -13.56
C TYR A 480 -23.92 -10.22 -12.11
N PHE A 481 -22.87 -10.28 -11.27
CA PHE A 481 -23.04 -10.56 -9.84
C PHE A 481 -23.26 -9.27 -9.06
N ILE A 482 -24.26 -9.33 -8.18
CA ILE A 482 -24.72 -8.21 -7.34
C ILE A 482 -24.40 -8.47 -5.87
N HIS A 483 -24.67 -7.48 -5.02
CA HIS A 483 -24.68 -7.64 -3.57
C HIS A 483 -26.11 -7.65 -3.05
N LYS A 484 -26.34 -8.42 -1.98
CA LYS A 484 -27.56 -8.34 -1.19
C LYS A 484 -27.25 -7.72 0.16
N VAL A 485 -27.75 -6.51 0.37
CA VAL A 485 -27.53 -5.77 1.61
C VAL A 485 -28.20 -6.46 2.80
N ASP A 486 -27.59 -6.35 3.97
CA ASP A 486 -28.25 -6.71 5.22
C ASP A 486 -29.22 -5.59 5.64
N PRO A 487 -30.53 -5.86 5.71
CA PRO A 487 -31.51 -4.85 6.13
C PRO A 487 -31.32 -4.30 7.54
N LYS A 488 -30.53 -4.99 8.37
CA LYS A 488 -30.19 -4.55 9.74
C LYS A 488 -29.11 -3.45 9.75
N HIS A 489 -28.42 -3.28 8.63
CA HIS A 489 -27.34 -2.32 8.46
C HIS A 489 -27.58 -1.37 7.28
N PRO A 490 -28.69 -0.59 7.31
CA PRO A 490 -29.02 0.35 6.23
C PRO A 490 -28.04 1.53 6.12
N GLU A 491 -27.20 1.72 7.15
CA GLU A 491 -26.13 2.72 7.16
C GLU A 491 -24.89 2.31 6.35
N ALA A 492 -24.70 1.03 6.07
CA ALA A 492 -23.50 0.52 5.43
C ALA A 492 -23.45 0.83 3.92
N ASN A 493 -22.24 1.15 3.44
CA ASN A 493 -22.00 1.22 2.01
C ASN A 493 -22.10 -0.17 1.36
N ASN A 494 -22.60 -0.19 0.13
CA ASN A 494 -22.63 -1.40 -0.70
C ASN A 494 -22.89 -1.02 -2.15
N THR A 495 -22.74 -1.95 -3.08
CA THR A 495 -23.07 -1.72 -4.48
C THR A 495 -24.47 -2.23 -4.88
N ASN A 496 -25.17 -2.94 -4.00
CA ASN A 496 -26.53 -3.47 -4.25
C ASN A 496 -26.67 -4.05 -5.69
N ASN A 497 -27.50 -3.44 -6.55
CA ASN A 497 -27.66 -3.83 -7.96
C ASN A 497 -26.55 -3.36 -8.89
N GLY A 498 -25.50 -2.73 -8.40
CA GLY A 498 -24.39 -2.21 -9.20
C GLY A 498 -23.57 -3.31 -9.88
N CYS A 499 -23.12 -3.00 -11.09
CA CYS A 499 -22.15 -3.80 -11.80
C CYS A 499 -20.75 -3.41 -11.30
N HIS A 500 -20.26 -4.14 -10.29
CA HIS A 500 -18.99 -3.84 -9.61
C HIS A 500 -17.80 -4.47 -10.32
N ILE A 501 -16.67 -3.77 -10.34
CA ILE A 501 -15.46 -4.21 -11.06
C ILE A 501 -14.89 -5.53 -10.53
N ASP A 502 -14.95 -5.73 -9.23
CA ASP A 502 -14.41 -6.91 -8.54
C ASP A 502 -15.42 -8.03 -8.30
N GLN A 503 -16.62 -7.96 -8.87
CA GLN A 503 -17.75 -8.84 -8.58
C GLN A 503 -17.43 -10.35 -8.47
N ILE A 504 -16.37 -10.81 -9.15
CA ILE A 504 -15.84 -12.17 -9.07
C ILE A 504 -14.30 -12.17 -8.97
N TYR A 505 -13.74 -11.32 -8.12
CA TYR A 505 -12.28 -11.18 -7.95
C TYR A 505 -11.60 -12.50 -7.58
N GLY A 506 -12.26 -13.36 -6.79
CA GLY A 506 -11.76 -14.70 -6.48
C GLY A 506 -11.58 -15.59 -7.71
N GLN A 507 -12.42 -15.44 -8.76
CA GLN A 507 -12.23 -16.16 -10.03
C GLN A 507 -10.98 -15.67 -10.77
N SER A 508 -10.69 -14.37 -10.74
CA SER A 508 -9.45 -13.83 -11.29
C SER A 508 -8.21 -14.43 -10.59
N TRP A 509 -8.23 -14.52 -9.27
CA TRP A 509 -7.18 -15.19 -8.52
C TRP A 509 -7.05 -16.67 -8.86
N ALA A 510 -8.18 -17.39 -8.98
CA ALA A 510 -8.17 -18.80 -9.35
C ALA A 510 -7.46 -19.02 -10.70
N HIS A 511 -7.66 -18.13 -11.66
CA HIS A 511 -6.93 -18.18 -12.94
C HIS A 511 -5.43 -17.90 -12.79
N GLN A 512 -5.04 -16.94 -11.94
CA GLN A 512 -3.64 -16.55 -11.76
C GLN A 512 -2.76 -17.68 -11.16
N VAL A 513 -3.36 -18.61 -10.41
CA VAL A 513 -2.65 -19.69 -9.71
C VAL A 513 -3.20 -21.08 -10.03
N GLU A 514 -3.98 -21.22 -11.11
CA GLU A 514 -4.60 -22.47 -11.59
C GLU A 514 -5.36 -23.26 -10.52
N LEU A 515 -6.22 -22.61 -9.78
CA LEU A 515 -7.16 -23.25 -8.88
C LEU A 515 -8.43 -23.70 -9.64
N PRO A 516 -9.18 -24.66 -9.08
CA PRO A 516 -10.53 -24.95 -9.54
C PRO A 516 -11.39 -23.69 -9.57
N ARG A 517 -12.36 -23.64 -10.46
CA ARG A 517 -13.21 -22.46 -10.67
C ARG A 517 -13.99 -22.07 -9.41
N VAL A 518 -14.13 -20.77 -9.22
CA VAL A 518 -14.98 -20.16 -8.19
C VAL A 518 -16.42 -20.06 -8.67
N VAL A 519 -16.62 -19.73 -9.95
CA VAL A 519 -17.95 -19.68 -10.58
C VAL A 519 -17.88 -20.39 -11.95
N PRO A 520 -19.00 -20.94 -12.47
CA PRO A 520 -19.01 -21.59 -13.78
C PRO A 520 -18.63 -20.63 -14.89
N SER A 521 -18.01 -21.15 -15.96
CA SER A 521 -17.45 -20.33 -17.06
C SER A 521 -18.49 -19.48 -17.78
N SER A 522 -19.71 -19.99 -17.97
CA SER A 522 -20.80 -19.27 -18.62
C SER A 522 -21.17 -17.99 -17.86
N GLN A 523 -21.32 -18.09 -16.53
CA GLN A 523 -21.65 -16.96 -15.67
C GLN A 523 -20.49 -15.97 -15.57
N ALA A 524 -19.26 -16.48 -15.38
CA ALA A 524 -18.06 -15.64 -15.34
C ALA A 524 -17.91 -14.82 -16.64
N LYS A 525 -18.03 -15.48 -17.79
CA LYS A 525 -17.94 -14.85 -19.09
C LYS A 525 -19.05 -13.81 -19.33
N THR A 526 -20.29 -14.15 -18.92
CA THR A 526 -21.42 -13.22 -19.02
C THR A 526 -21.21 -12.01 -18.13
N ALA A 527 -20.75 -12.21 -16.88
CA ALA A 527 -20.49 -11.14 -15.93
C ALA A 527 -19.38 -10.19 -16.44
N MET A 528 -18.30 -10.73 -16.99
CA MET A 528 -17.20 -9.90 -17.54
C MET A 528 -17.61 -9.15 -18.82
N LYS A 529 -18.46 -9.74 -19.67
CA LYS A 529 -19.07 -9.03 -20.82
C LYS A 529 -19.95 -7.88 -20.34
N SER A 530 -20.76 -8.11 -19.31
CA SER A 530 -21.62 -7.07 -18.75
C SER A 530 -20.81 -5.96 -18.09
N LEU A 531 -19.74 -6.30 -17.37
CA LEU A 531 -18.83 -5.31 -16.79
C LEU A 531 -18.23 -4.42 -17.90
N PHE A 532 -17.69 -5.01 -18.97
CA PHE A 532 -17.16 -4.24 -20.08
C PHE A 532 -18.24 -3.35 -20.73
N LYS A 533 -19.41 -3.92 -21.01
CA LYS A 533 -20.54 -3.21 -21.64
C LYS A 533 -21.02 -2.01 -20.83
N TYR A 534 -21.09 -2.13 -19.51
CA TYR A 534 -21.73 -1.13 -18.65
C TYR A 534 -20.75 -0.18 -17.98
N SER A 535 -19.50 -0.59 -17.81
CA SER A 535 -18.54 0.16 -17.00
C SER A 535 -17.32 0.67 -17.79
N PHE A 536 -17.10 0.20 -19.03
CA PHE A 536 -16.05 0.75 -19.90
C PHE A 536 -16.60 1.94 -20.71
N PHE A 537 -15.90 3.06 -20.63
CA PHE A 537 -16.22 4.27 -21.38
C PHE A 537 -15.01 4.74 -22.17
N GLU A 538 -15.22 5.18 -23.42
CA GLU A 538 -14.18 5.82 -24.24
C GLU A 538 -13.86 7.24 -23.72
N ASP A 539 -14.84 7.87 -23.08
CA ASP A 539 -14.68 9.11 -22.31
C ASP A 539 -15.37 8.96 -20.95
N ILE A 540 -14.57 8.83 -19.92
CA ILE A 540 -15.02 8.69 -18.53
C ILE A 540 -15.93 9.84 -18.06
N TRP A 541 -15.73 11.03 -18.63
CA TRP A 541 -16.52 12.21 -18.31
C TRP A 541 -18.00 12.08 -18.67
N GLU A 542 -18.32 11.29 -19.71
CA GLU A 542 -19.71 11.05 -20.10
C GLU A 542 -20.52 10.38 -18.98
N TYR A 543 -19.93 9.38 -18.32
CA TYR A 543 -20.56 8.72 -17.18
C TYR A 543 -20.70 9.69 -16.01
N ARG A 544 -19.65 10.38 -15.64
CA ARG A 544 -19.64 11.29 -14.48
C ARG A 544 -20.65 12.43 -14.60
N ARG A 545 -20.90 12.94 -15.80
CA ARG A 545 -21.93 13.95 -16.02
C ARG A 545 -23.36 13.43 -15.86
N ARG A 546 -23.58 12.13 -16.02
CA ARG A 546 -24.90 11.49 -15.95
C ARG A 546 -25.22 10.96 -14.55
N SER A 547 -24.21 10.56 -13.80
CA SER A 547 -24.36 10.02 -12.45
C SER A 547 -24.69 11.14 -11.46
N ARG A 548 -25.92 11.18 -10.96
CA ARG A 548 -26.42 12.27 -10.10
C ARG A 548 -26.33 11.98 -8.60
N HIS A 549 -26.36 10.71 -8.22
CA HIS A 549 -26.44 10.30 -6.82
C HIS A 549 -25.07 10.10 -6.19
N ILE A 550 -24.09 9.61 -6.95
CA ILE A 550 -22.73 9.41 -6.47
C ILE A 550 -21.90 10.64 -6.83
N MET A 551 -21.69 11.49 -5.84
CA MET A 551 -20.88 12.72 -5.97
C MET A 551 -19.46 12.46 -5.50
N GLY A 552 -18.50 13.18 -6.11
CA GLY A 552 -17.09 13.09 -5.73
C GLY A 552 -16.33 12.00 -6.50
N GLY A 553 -15.25 11.52 -5.90
CA GLY A 553 -14.28 10.62 -6.51
C GLY A 553 -13.03 11.33 -6.99
N ARG A 554 -11.92 10.62 -6.93
CA ARG A 554 -10.62 11.12 -7.41
C ARG A 554 -10.50 10.88 -8.92
N TRP A 555 -9.82 11.78 -9.59
CA TRP A 555 -9.79 11.78 -11.04
C TRP A 555 -8.51 11.10 -11.55
N TYR A 556 -8.49 9.78 -11.54
CA TYR A 556 -7.39 9.00 -12.09
C TYR A 556 -7.46 8.86 -13.62
N ALA A 557 -8.65 9.10 -14.20
CA ALA A 557 -8.85 9.30 -15.62
C ALA A 557 -9.49 10.67 -15.85
N ALA A 558 -8.90 11.49 -16.72
CA ALA A 558 -9.35 12.84 -17.05
C ALA A 558 -10.46 12.83 -18.12
N PRO A 559 -11.16 13.95 -18.37
CA PRO A 559 -12.06 14.08 -19.52
C PRO A 559 -11.38 13.67 -20.84
N LYS A 560 -12.11 12.96 -21.70
CA LYS A 560 -11.65 12.38 -22.97
C LYS A 560 -10.62 11.24 -22.81
N GLU A 561 -10.49 10.68 -21.61
CA GLU A 561 -9.70 9.48 -21.42
C GLU A 561 -10.61 8.27 -21.23
N PRO A 562 -10.25 7.13 -21.85
CA PRO A 562 -10.98 5.89 -21.66
C PRO A 562 -10.64 5.25 -20.30
N GLY A 563 -11.59 4.48 -19.78
CA GLY A 563 -11.36 3.70 -18.55
C GLY A 563 -12.54 2.83 -18.15
N LEU A 564 -12.29 1.96 -17.18
CA LEU A 564 -13.28 1.08 -16.59
C LEU A 564 -13.66 1.61 -15.21
N ILE A 565 -14.88 2.13 -15.08
CA ILE A 565 -15.43 2.65 -13.82
C ILE A 565 -15.57 1.51 -12.79
N MET A 566 -15.28 1.79 -11.53
CA MET A 566 -15.36 0.81 -10.46
C MET A 566 -16.77 0.22 -10.32
N THR A 567 -17.81 1.04 -10.33
CA THR A 567 -19.20 0.56 -10.23
C THR A 567 -20.12 1.43 -11.05
N THR A 568 -20.95 0.78 -11.86
CA THR A 568 -22.07 1.42 -12.57
C THR A 568 -23.39 0.80 -12.16
N PHE A 569 -24.49 1.50 -12.37
CA PHE A 569 -25.83 1.05 -11.95
C PHE A 569 -26.77 0.96 -13.15
N PRO A 570 -26.54 0.01 -14.09
CA PRO A 570 -27.34 -0.08 -15.32
C PRO A 570 -28.81 -0.45 -15.08
N LYS A 571 -29.13 -1.00 -13.91
CA LYS A 571 -30.50 -1.39 -13.50
C LYS A 571 -31.03 -0.50 -12.35
N GLY A 572 -30.42 0.66 -12.10
CA GLY A 572 -30.76 1.57 -11.00
C GLY A 572 -30.27 1.07 -9.65
N GLY A 573 -30.64 1.77 -8.58
CA GLY A 573 -30.25 1.47 -7.21
C GLY A 573 -29.01 2.22 -6.73
N ASP A 574 -28.51 3.18 -7.50
CA ASP A 574 -27.39 4.04 -7.13
C ASP A 574 -27.72 4.96 -5.94
N ASP A 575 -28.97 5.38 -5.79
CA ASP A 575 -29.47 6.15 -4.64
C ASP A 575 -29.46 5.36 -3.31
N GLN A 576 -29.45 4.02 -3.39
CA GLN A 576 -29.44 3.11 -2.23
C GLN A 576 -28.05 2.55 -1.93
N ALA A 577 -27.09 2.74 -2.82
CA ALA A 577 -25.74 2.19 -2.67
C ALA A 577 -24.90 2.94 -1.65
N LEU A 578 -25.21 4.21 -1.42
CA LEU A 578 -24.49 5.05 -0.47
C LEU A 578 -25.03 4.79 0.92
N GLY A 579 -24.15 4.36 1.81
CA GLY A 579 -24.44 4.27 3.24
C GLY A 579 -24.88 5.62 3.83
N LYS A 580 -25.40 5.57 5.04
CA LYS A 580 -25.77 6.77 5.80
C LYS A 580 -24.83 6.90 7.00
N GLY A 581 -24.39 8.12 7.30
CA GLY A 581 -23.51 8.36 8.44
C GLY A 581 -22.05 8.55 8.10
N ALA A 582 -21.16 8.21 9.03
CA ALA A 582 -19.74 8.53 8.95
C ALA A 582 -19.01 7.92 7.73
N ASP A 583 -19.46 6.76 7.26
CA ASP A 583 -18.78 6.00 6.20
C ASP A 583 -19.33 6.29 4.79
N ALA A 584 -20.37 7.13 4.67
CA ALA A 584 -21.01 7.44 3.37
C ALA A 584 -20.04 8.02 2.33
N TRP A 585 -18.98 8.69 2.78
CA TRP A 585 -17.93 9.26 1.93
C TRP A 585 -17.27 8.21 1.02
N ALA A 586 -17.14 6.97 1.49
CA ALA A 586 -16.48 5.90 0.74
C ALA A 586 -17.25 5.48 -0.53
N GLY A 587 -18.51 5.88 -0.66
CA GLY A 587 -19.27 5.73 -1.91
C GLY A 587 -18.63 6.46 -3.10
N MET A 588 -17.80 7.47 -2.85
CA MET A 588 -17.06 8.17 -3.92
C MET A 588 -16.16 7.23 -4.74
N TYR A 589 -15.63 6.15 -4.15
CA TYR A 589 -14.82 5.17 -4.83
C TYR A 589 -15.52 4.55 -6.05
N PHE A 590 -16.85 4.44 -6.02
CA PHE A 590 -17.62 3.86 -7.12
C PHE A 590 -17.45 4.61 -8.45
N ASN A 591 -17.09 5.88 -8.40
CA ASN A 591 -16.85 6.74 -9.57
C ASN A 591 -15.38 6.76 -10.05
N GLU A 592 -14.50 5.99 -9.46
CA GLU A 592 -13.07 6.05 -9.74
C GLU A 592 -12.62 5.02 -10.77
N CYS A 593 -11.56 5.35 -11.54
CA CYS A 593 -10.86 4.47 -12.46
C CYS A 593 -9.46 4.20 -11.94
N MET A 594 -9.35 3.28 -11.00
CA MET A 594 -8.08 2.89 -10.40
C MET A 594 -7.44 1.78 -11.23
N SER A 595 -6.27 2.02 -11.80
CA SER A 595 -5.63 1.12 -12.77
C SER A 595 -5.43 -0.31 -12.24
N GLY A 596 -5.13 -0.46 -10.94
CA GLY A 596 -4.97 -1.79 -10.33
C GLY A 596 -6.22 -2.66 -10.39
N PHE A 597 -7.40 -2.07 -10.15
CA PHE A 597 -8.70 -2.75 -10.31
C PHE A 597 -9.01 -3.03 -11.78
N GLU A 598 -8.73 -2.07 -12.66
CA GLU A 598 -8.93 -2.24 -14.11
C GLU A 598 -8.09 -3.41 -14.65
N TYR A 599 -6.80 -3.54 -14.23
CA TYR A 599 -5.95 -4.68 -14.60
C TYR A 599 -6.51 -6.00 -14.07
N GLN A 600 -6.98 -6.02 -12.82
CA GLN A 600 -7.56 -7.23 -12.23
C GLN A 600 -8.77 -7.70 -13.07
N ALA A 601 -9.67 -6.79 -13.43
CA ALA A 601 -10.83 -7.10 -14.29
C ALA A 601 -10.40 -7.57 -15.69
N ALA A 602 -9.42 -6.89 -16.30
CA ALA A 602 -8.85 -7.27 -17.60
C ALA A 602 -8.22 -8.68 -17.55
N ASN A 603 -7.52 -9.03 -16.45
CA ASN A 603 -6.94 -10.35 -16.25
C ASN A 603 -8.03 -11.43 -16.27
N CYS A 604 -9.16 -11.18 -15.58
CA CYS A 604 -10.31 -12.09 -15.59
C CYS A 604 -10.94 -12.19 -16.99
N MET A 605 -11.15 -11.05 -17.68
CA MET A 605 -11.69 -11.01 -19.05
C MET A 605 -10.84 -11.85 -20.00
N ILE A 606 -9.51 -11.64 -20.02
CA ILE A 606 -8.58 -12.39 -20.89
C ILE A 606 -8.65 -13.88 -20.58
N SER A 607 -8.64 -14.26 -19.31
CA SER A 607 -8.69 -15.66 -18.87
C SER A 607 -9.99 -16.36 -19.27
N GLU A 608 -11.12 -15.63 -19.27
CA GLU A 608 -12.43 -16.14 -19.73
C GLU A 608 -12.59 -16.12 -21.26
N GLY A 609 -11.54 -15.74 -22.01
CA GLY A 609 -11.54 -15.70 -23.47
C GLY A 609 -12.16 -14.43 -24.06
N LEU A 610 -12.36 -13.38 -23.27
CA LEU A 610 -12.72 -12.03 -23.69
C LEU A 610 -11.43 -11.22 -23.89
N VAL A 611 -10.61 -11.70 -24.85
CA VAL A 611 -9.24 -11.19 -25.03
C VAL A 611 -9.27 -9.74 -25.54
N ASN A 612 -10.15 -9.42 -26.46
CA ASN A 612 -10.25 -8.07 -27.03
C ASN A 612 -10.69 -7.07 -25.96
N GLU A 613 -11.71 -7.40 -25.18
CA GLU A 613 -12.22 -6.55 -24.11
C GLU A 613 -11.14 -6.30 -23.04
N GLY A 614 -10.47 -7.35 -22.59
CA GLY A 614 -9.38 -7.22 -21.61
C GLY A 614 -8.19 -6.41 -22.15
N LEU A 615 -7.77 -6.65 -23.39
CA LEU A 615 -6.70 -5.86 -24.03
C LEU A 615 -7.11 -4.39 -24.26
N THR A 616 -8.39 -4.12 -24.52
CA THR A 616 -8.91 -2.75 -24.63
C THR A 616 -8.76 -2.01 -23.31
N VAL A 617 -9.09 -2.65 -22.18
CA VAL A 617 -8.88 -2.05 -20.85
C VAL A 617 -7.40 -1.79 -20.57
N VAL A 618 -6.52 -2.77 -20.83
CA VAL A 618 -5.06 -2.57 -20.65
C VAL A 618 -4.54 -1.45 -21.56
N ARG A 619 -5.04 -1.35 -22.79
CA ARG A 619 -4.67 -0.30 -23.73
C ARG A 619 -5.13 1.08 -23.27
N ALA A 620 -6.34 1.18 -22.72
CA ALA A 620 -6.86 2.42 -22.13
C ALA A 620 -5.93 2.96 -21.03
N ILE A 621 -5.46 2.09 -20.14
CA ILE A 621 -4.50 2.46 -19.09
C ILE A 621 -3.16 2.88 -19.72
N HIS A 622 -2.65 2.12 -20.71
CA HIS A 622 -1.40 2.47 -21.40
C HIS A 622 -1.47 3.87 -22.02
N GLU A 623 -2.57 4.22 -22.63
CA GLU A 623 -2.77 5.54 -23.25
C GLU A 623 -2.92 6.67 -22.23
N ARG A 624 -3.53 6.42 -21.09
CA ARG A 624 -3.59 7.38 -19.98
C ARG A 624 -2.20 7.70 -19.41
N TYR A 625 -1.35 6.69 -19.29
CA TYR A 625 0.01 6.81 -18.75
C TYR A 625 1.08 6.79 -19.84
N SER A 626 0.78 7.30 -21.03
CA SER A 626 1.78 7.53 -22.07
C SER A 626 2.67 8.73 -21.73
N ALA A 627 3.94 8.70 -22.13
CA ALA A 627 4.90 9.77 -21.86
C ALA A 627 4.48 11.16 -22.41
N SER A 628 3.58 11.19 -23.39
CA SER A 628 3.01 12.44 -23.91
C SER A 628 1.96 13.08 -22.98
N LYS A 629 1.43 12.31 -22.03
CA LYS A 629 0.37 12.78 -21.11
C LYS A 629 0.82 12.77 -19.64
N ARG A 630 1.47 11.70 -19.19
CA ARG A 630 1.89 11.47 -17.81
C ARG A 630 3.20 10.73 -17.74
N ASN A 631 3.80 10.65 -16.57
CA ASN A 631 4.92 9.75 -16.30
C ASN A 631 4.45 8.28 -16.43
N PRO A 632 4.97 7.50 -17.41
CA PRO A 632 4.54 6.11 -17.62
C PRO A 632 4.92 5.17 -16.46
N TYR A 633 5.84 5.57 -15.60
CA TYR A 633 6.28 4.81 -14.41
C TYR A 633 5.46 5.13 -13.15
N ASN A 634 4.54 6.09 -13.22
CA ASN A 634 3.79 6.58 -12.07
C ASN A 634 2.28 6.42 -12.28
N GLU A 635 1.77 5.22 -12.05
CA GLU A 635 0.32 5.02 -11.94
C GLU A 635 -0.15 5.44 -10.55
N ILE A 636 -1.14 6.33 -10.53
CA ILE A 636 -1.63 6.99 -9.31
C ILE A 636 -2.94 6.34 -8.86
N GLU A 637 -3.00 6.14 -7.53
CA GLU A 637 -4.24 5.90 -6.80
C GLU A 637 -4.02 6.58 -5.46
N CYS A 638 -4.74 6.91 -4.56
CA CYS A 638 -4.47 7.60 -3.30
C CYS A 638 -3.18 8.49 -3.32
N SER A 639 -2.04 7.97 -3.77
CA SER A 639 -0.80 8.71 -4.03
C SER A 639 0.01 8.14 -5.20
N ASP A 640 1.23 8.64 -5.39
CA ASP A 640 2.14 8.28 -6.48
C ASP A 640 2.68 6.86 -6.36
N HIS A 641 3.01 6.23 -7.49
CA HIS A 641 3.64 4.89 -7.57
C HIS A 641 2.90 3.85 -6.72
N TYR A 642 1.61 3.72 -6.94
CA TYR A 642 0.74 2.92 -6.09
C TYR A 642 0.88 1.42 -6.35
N GLY A 643 1.07 0.63 -5.27
CA GLY A 643 1.42 -0.79 -5.33
C GLY A 643 0.42 -1.68 -6.07
N ARG A 644 -0.88 -1.35 -6.01
CA ARG A 644 -1.95 -2.10 -6.70
C ARG A 644 -1.75 -2.14 -8.22
N ALA A 645 -1.10 -1.14 -8.82
CA ALA A 645 -0.81 -1.10 -10.25
C ALA A 645 0.04 -2.29 -10.75
N MET A 646 0.78 -2.96 -9.85
CA MET A 646 1.49 -4.21 -10.18
C MET A 646 0.56 -5.39 -10.51
N ALA A 647 -0.77 -5.22 -10.43
CA ALA A 647 -1.75 -6.13 -11.02
C ALA A 647 -1.59 -6.26 -12.55
N SER A 648 -0.94 -5.29 -13.20
CA SER A 648 -0.64 -5.27 -14.64
C SER A 648 0.07 -6.53 -15.14
N TYR A 649 1.00 -7.10 -14.35
CA TYR A 649 1.68 -8.34 -14.71
C TYR A 649 0.72 -9.55 -14.82
N GLY A 650 -0.40 -9.50 -14.12
CA GLY A 650 -1.47 -10.49 -14.23
C GLY A 650 -2.06 -10.57 -15.65
N ALA A 651 -2.10 -9.45 -16.40
CA ALA A 651 -2.54 -9.46 -17.79
C ALA A 651 -1.56 -10.24 -18.68
N TYR A 652 -0.25 -10.13 -18.42
CA TYR A 652 0.76 -10.95 -19.08
C TYR A 652 0.54 -12.44 -18.78
N VAL A 653 0.36 -12.81 -17.52
CA VAL A 653 0.08 -14.19 -17.09
C VAL A 653 -1.18 -14.72 -17.76
N SER A 654 -2.26 -13.95 -17.76
CA SER A 654 -3.55 -14.36 -18.36
C SER A 654 -3.45 -14.53 -19.87
N LEU A 655 -2.74 -13.63 -20.58
CA LEU A 655 -2.64 -13.65 -22.04
C LEU A 655 -1.75 -14.80 -22.55
N THR A 656 -0.64 -15.05 -21.86
CA THR A 656 0.29 -16.15 -22.18
C THR A 656 -0.16 -17.49 -21.64
N GLY A 657 -1.07 -17.48 -20.65
CA GLY A 657 -1.46 -18.69 -19.92
C GLY A 657 -0.28 -19.29 -19.17
N PHE A 658 0.67 -18.46 -18.71
CA PHE A 658 1.84 -18.91 -17.94
C PHE A 658 1.42 -19.49 -16.59
N TYR A 659 1.90 -20.68 -16.32
CA TYR A 659 1.76 -21.34 -15.03
C TYR A 659 3.09 -21.97 -14.63
N CYS A 660 3.45 -21.84 -13.36
CA CYS A 660 4.62 -22.45 -12.78
C CYS A 660 4.26 -23.00 -11.40
N HIS A 661 4.71 -24.22 -11.11
CA HIS A 661 4.63 -24.84 -9.79
C HIS A 661 5.96 -25.54 -9.51
N GLY A 662 6.88 -24.82 -8.89
CA GLY A 662 8.25 -25.29 -8.70
C GLY A 662 8.37 -26.57 -7.90
N PRO A 663 7.69 -26.74 -6.72
CA PRO A 663 7.73 -28.00 -5.97
C PRO A 663 7.29 -29.22 -6.77
N LYS A 664 6.38 -29.05 -7.75
CA LYS A 664 5.93 -30.12 -8.65
C LYS A 664 6.75 -30.23 -9.95
N GLY A 665 7.72 -29.34 -10.15
CA GLY A 665 8.51 -29.29 -11.38
C GLY A 665 7.70 -28.93 -12.64
N ILE A 666 6.59 -28.21 -12.50
CA ILE A 666 5.67 -27.87 -13.59
C ILE A 666 5.94 -26.44 -14.06
N MET A 667 6.10 -26.27 -15.37
CA MET A 667 6.01 -24.98 -16.06
C MET A 667 5.29 -25.19 -17.39
N LYS A 668 4.27 -24.39 -17.68
CA LYS A 668 3.50 -24.50 -18.94
C LYS A 668 2.96 -23.15 -19.38
N PHE A 669 2.58 -23.09 -20.65
CA PHE A 669 1.92 -21.97 -21.28
C PHE A 669 0.64 -22.44 -22.00
N ASN A 670 -0.39 -21.60 -21.96
CA ASN A 670 -1.65 -21.83 -22.66
C ASN A 670 -2.13 -20.51 -23.30
N PRO A 671 -1.48 -20.08 -24.40
CA PRO A 671 -1.72 -18.78 -25.04
C PRO A 671 -3.18 -18.53 -25.33
N LYS A 672 -3.64 -17.31 -25.02
CA LYS A 672 -4.98 -16.82 -25.39
C LYS A 672 -4.96 -15.99 -26.66
N VAL A 673 -3.77 -15.76 -27.23
CA VAL A 673 -3.58 -15.11 -28.53
C VAL A 673 -3.47 -16.17 -29.62
N GLY A 674 -4.05 -15.88 -30.79
CA GLY A 674 -3.95 -16.76 -31.96
C GLY A 674 -2.55 -16.73 -32.58
N GLY A 675 -2.30 -17.69 -33.46
CA GLY A 675 -1.05 -17.84 -34.19
C GLY A 675 -0.44 -19.22 -34.06
N SER A 676 0.41 -19.60 -35.02
CA SER A 676 1.14 -20.88 -35.03
C SER A 676 2.53 -20.78 -34.39
N LYS A 677 2.96 -19.57 -34.06
CA LYS A 677 4.28 -19.30 -33.47
C LYS A 677 4.13 -18.36 -32.29
N HIS A 678 4.61 -18.80 -31.15
CA HIS A 678 4.64 -18.03 -29.91
C HIS A 678 6.05 -17.98 -29.36
N ARG A 679 6.42 -16.83 -28.81
CA ARG A 679 7.68 -16.60 -28.14
C ARG A 679 7.45 -15.68 -26.94
N PHE A 680 7.59 -16.22 -25.72
CA PHE A 680 7.27 -15.51 -24.47
C PHE A 680 8.41 -15.58 -23.47
N PRO A 681 8.82 -14.46 -22.85
CA PRO A 681 9.72 -14.49 -21.70
C PRO A 681 9.05 -15.17 -20.50
N PHE A 682 9.84 -15.83 -19.66
CA PHE A 682 9.37 -16.39 -18.39
C PHE A 682 10.35 -16.10 -17.27
N ILE A 683 9.81 -16.09 -16.05
CA ILE A 683 10.56 -16.07 -14.79
C ILE A 683 10.01 -17.21 -13.94
N ASN A 684 10.89 -18.04 -13.39
CA ASN A 684 10.54 -19.11 -12.46
C ASN A 684 11.57 -19.18 -11.31
N GLN A 685 11.44 -20.17 -10.42
CA GLN A 685 12.32 -20.39 -9.27
C GLN A 685 13.78 -20.68 -9.64
N GLU A 686 14.06 -21.08 -10.88
CA GLU A 686 15.42 -21.39 -11.34
C GLU A 686 16.11 -20.22 -12.04
N GLY A 687 15.34 -19.28 -12.60
CA GLY A 687 15.88 -18.18 -13.38
C GLY A 687 14.86 -17.58 -14.34
N TRP A 688 15.35 -17.08 -15.46
CA TRP A 688 14.51 -16.48 -16.50
C TRP A 688 15.04 -16.81 -17.90
N GLY A 689 14.15 -16.79 -18.87
CA GLY A 689 14.47 -17.16 -20.24
C GLY A 689 13.29 -16.98 -21.18
N THR A 690 13.30 -17.71 -22.28
CA THR A 690 12.27 -17.65 -23.32
C THR A 690 11.68 -19.02 -23.57
N TRP A 691 10.35 -19.10 -23.55
CA TRP A 691 9.59 -20.23 -24.06
C TRP A 691 9.15 -19.95 -25.50
N THR A 692 9.25 -20.94 -26.37
CA THR A 692 8.82 -20.87 -27.76
C THR A 692 7.95 -22.04 -28.11
N LYS A 693 6.96 -21.79 -28.98
CA LYS A 693 6.14 -22.82 -29.60
C LYS A 693 6.01 -22.51 -31.08
N GLU A 694 6.28 -23.51 -31.94
CA GLU A 694 6.08 -23.44 -33.38
C GLU A 694 5.44 -24.76 -33.84
N GLY A 695 4.17 -24.70 -34.23
CA GLY A 695 3.37 -25.93 -34.43
C GLY A 695 3.26 -26.77 -33.14
N GLU A 696 3.68 -28.01 -33.22
CA GLU A 696 3.69 -28.96 -32.07
C GLU A 696 5.01 -28.90 -31.27
N VAL A 697 6.01 -28.13 -31.72
CA VAL A 697 7.32 -28.11 -31.07
C VAL A 697 7.35 -27.00 -30.03
N GLU A 698 7.64 -27.38 -28.79
CA GLU A 698 7.84 -26.47 -27.66
C GLU A 698 9.29 -26.53 -27.17
N LYS A 699 9.88 -25.40 -26.86
CA LYS A 699 11.24 -25.28 -26.34
C LYS A 699 11.32 -24.24 -25.24
N THR A 700 12.15 -24.50 -24.23
CA THR A 700 12.46 -23.59 -23.13
C THR A 700 13.96 -23.32 -23.10
N ASP A 701 14.36 -22.07 -23.26
CA ASP A 701 15.75 -21.63 -23.23
C ASP A 701 15.96 -20.66 -22.06
N PHE A 702 16.82 -21.04 -21.10
CA PHE A 702 17.21 -20.14 -20.02
C PHE A 702 18.29 -19.16 -20.48
N ALA A 703 18.01 -17.87 -20.34
CA ALA A 703 19.01 -16.82 -20.56
C ALA A 703 19.86 -16.59 -19.31
N TRP A 704 19.29 -16.86 -18.13
CA TRP A 704 20.00 -16.80 -16.85
C TRP A 704 19.42 -17.82 -15.86
N LYS A 705 20.30 -18.42 -15.04
CA LYS A 705 19.93 -19.32 -13.95
C LYS A 705 20.49 -18.84 -12.62
N LYS A 706 19.68 -18.97 -11.55
CA LYS A 706 20.09 -18.63 -10.17
C LYS A 706 21.32 -19.47 -9.78
N GLY A 707 22.33 -18.81 -9.20
CA GLY A 707 23.61 -19.44 -8.85
C GLY A 707 24.74 -19.31 -9.88
N ARG A 708 24.51 -18.62 -11.01
CA ARG A 708 25.56 -18.29 -12.02
C ARG A 708 26.10 -16.85 -11.93
N LEU A 709 25.66 -16.08 -10.94
CA LEU A 709 26.26 -14.80 -10.57
C LEU A 709 27.01 -15.01 -9.24
N GLU A 710 28.22 -15.52 -9.30
CA GLU A 710 29.21 -15.34 -8.25
C GLU A 710 29.97 -14.03 -8.48
#